data_686c93266faa750296be9f036dd3c6de
#
_entry.id   686c93266faa750296be9f036dd3c6de
#
_cell.length_a   1.000
_cell.length_b   1.000
_cell.length_c   1.000
_cell.angle_alpha   90.00
_cell.angle_beta   90.00
_cell.angle_gamma   90.00
#
_symmetry.space_group_name_H-M   'P 1'
#
loop_
_entity.id
_entity.type
_entity.pdbx_description
1 polymer ?
#
loop_
_entity_poly.entity_id
_entity_poly.type
_entity_poly.pdbx_seq_one_letter_code
_entity_poly.pdbx_strand_id
1 'polypeptide(L)'
;GDKKSFDKPVTGLEVAQSIGAGLAKAALGCKINGELRDLSTIIDHDCTLAIVTERDRQKVLDKDGLFLIRHSAAHVMAEAIQDVVGKEVLLAYGPPTDTGFFYDMFVPEGKKLSSDLFEKINARIAEIIKEDRKFTRYEQSGGDGLSRLKGEGNKYKVDNAERALGMPSSVYKGSKPAFAEAKAESADAKSAALSFYATGTPGTNWEDLCRGPHVPSTARIGAAIVTSLASSYWHGDENSDRLIRVYGTAFPTKAELDEFLKQKEEASKRDHRVIGKALRLFHIDETVGQGLILWTPNGSIVRKELQTFIASELKKRGYTEVFTPHIGGLDLYKTSGHFPYYKDSQFPPIVEREALEKLSASGCSCAEMLNRVEGVSGRLAAGINERTNAQTIAPDRVIPDDQLVQGFMLRPMNCPHHAKIFDSAPHSYRDMPVRLSEFGTVYRWEQSGELNGMTRVRGFTQDDAHLFCTEEQIPAEIQGCLSLVKIIFATLGMKDYRVRVGLRDPDSAKYTGSKESWDKAEAACIEAAKSLGVSFSQEPGEAAFYGPKIDFVVKDVIGREWQLGTVQVDYQMGNRFDLSYIGPDNKAHRPVVIHRAPFGSMERFCGVLIEHFAGAFPTWLHPEQVRVLPISDKSTEYAHKVEQALRAADVRVSVDASNDRIQAKVKVAADTKVPYMLIVGPRDAEANAVSVRARGEEKDLGSMPLDAFVAGIRAEIAERKAELTVRP
;
A
#
# COMPACT_ATOMS: atom_id res chain seq x y z
N GLY A 1 11.79 18.20 -27.67
CA GLY A 1 10.67 17.91 -28.58
C GLY A 1 10.79 18.77 -29.84
N ASP A 2 10.20 18.30 -30.94
CA ASP A 2 10.19 19.06 -32.19
C ASP A 2 9.23 20.23 -32.07
N LYS A 3 9.63 21.40 -32.60
CA LYS A 3 8.74 22.57 -32.68
C LYS A 3 7.91 22.49 -33.96
N LYS A 4 6.62 22.78 -33.84
CA LYS A 4 5.69 22.85 -34.96
C LYS A 4 4.82 24.09 -34.84
N SER A 5 4.67 24.86 -35.92
CA SER A 5 3.87 26.07 -35.97
C SER A 5 2.60 25.85 -36.79
N PHE A 6 1.51 26.49 -36.38
CA PHE A 6 0.22 26.49 -37.06
C PHE A 6 -0.27 27.93 -37.20
N ASP A 7 -0.87 28.28 -38.34
CA ASP A 7 -1.32 29.62 -38.64
C ASP A 7 -2.71 29.97 -38.03
N LYS A 8 -3.36 28.95 -37.40
CA LYS A 8 -4.67 29.07 -36.76
C LYS A 8 -4.73 28.15 -35.54
N PRO A 9 -5.65 28.40 -34.60
CA PRO A 9 -5.95 27.48 -33.52
C PRO A 9 -6.19 26.07 -34.07
N VAL A 10 -5.63 25.06 -33.40
CA VAL A 10 -5.71 23.64 -33.80
C VAL A 10 -6.13 22.78 -32.62
N THR A 11 -6.67 21.60 -32.91
CA THR A 11 -6.99 20.61 -31.89
C THR A 11 -5.84 19.62 -31.72
N GLY A 12 -5.81 18.91 -30.57
CA GLY A 12 -4.84 17.83 -30.33
C GLY A 12 -4.91 16.76 -31.45
N LEU A 13 -6.10 16.50 -32.02
CA LEU A 13 -6.29 15.58 -33.13
C LEU A 13 -5.63 16.10 -34.42
N GLU A 14 -5.82 17.36 -34.77
CA GLU A 14 -5.20 17.97 -35.96
C GLU A 14 -3.67 17.97 -35.84
N VAL A 15 -3.13 18.21 -34.66
CA VAL A 15 -1.70 18.07 -34.42
C VAL A 15 -1.25 16.62 -34.61
N ALA A 16 -1.96 15.63 -34.07
CA ALA A 16 -1.65 14.21 -34.28
C ALA A 16 -1.69 13.81 -35.77
N GLN A 17 -2.70 14.31 -36.53
CA GLN A 17 -2.82 14.11 -37.98
C GLN A 17 -1.63 14.73 -38.73
N SER A 18 -1.20 15.91 -38.33
CA SER A 18 -0.07 16.61 -38.95
C SER A 18 1.30 15.90 -38.70
N ILE A 19 1.38 15.03 -37.70
CA ILE A 19 2.57 14.20 -37.42
C ILE A 19 2.48 12.90 -38.22
N GLY A 20 1.32 12.26 -38.28
CA GLY A 20 1.10 11.05 -39.07
C GLY A 20 -0.27 10.42 -38.83
N ALA A 21 -0.83 9.84 -39.90
CA ALA A 21 -2.14 9.19 -39.87
C ALA A 21 -2.24 8.04 -38.88
N GLY A 22 -1.15 7.28 -38.68
CA GLY A 22 -1.07 6.20 -37.70
C GLY A 22 -1.19 6.71 -36.26
N LEU A 23 -0.51 7.81 -35.92
CA LEU A 23 -0.61 8.43 -34.61
C LEU A 23 -2.00 9.00 -34.35
N ALA A 24 -2.59 9.68 -35.33
CA ALA A 24 -3.94 10.22 -35.22
C ALA A 24 -4.98 9.12 -34.96
N LYS A 25 -4.83 7.98 -35.60
CA LYS A 25 -5.71 6.80 -35.38
C LYS A 25 -5.51 6.19 -34.00
N ALA A 26 -4.28 6.16 -33.48
CA ALA A 26 -3.95 5.59 -32.17
C ALA A 26 -4.27 6.54 -31.00
N ALA A 27 -4.38 7.84 -31.24
CA ALA A 27 -4.57 8.86 -30.23
C ALA A 27 -5.87 8.70 -29.43
N LEU A 28 -5.79 8.81 -28.11
CA LEU A 28 -6.91 8.76 -27.18
C LEU A 28 -7.17 10.13 -26.53
N GLY A 29 -6.11 10.91 -26.27
CA GLY A 29 -6.13 12.21 -25.69
C GLY A 29 -4.82 12.95 -25.94
N CYS A 30 -4.65 14.10 -25.30
CA CYS A 30 -3.38 14.84 -25.34
C CYS A 30 -3.07 15.45 -23.97
N LYS A 31 -1.78 15.72 -23.73
CA LYS A 31 -1.34 16.54 -22.60
C LYS A 31 -0.92 17.92 -23.10
N ILE A 32 -1.55 18.95 -22.59
CA ILE A 32 -1.21 20.36 -22.86
C ILE A 32 -0.53 20.91 -21.60
N ASN A 33 0.73 21.29 -21.70
CA ASN A 33 1.55 21.74 -20.56
C ASN A 33 1.54 20.73 -19.37
N GLY A 34 1.51 19.42 -19.70
CA GLY A 34 1.45 18.33 -18.70
C GLY A 34 0.05 17.93 -18.26
N GLU A 35 -0.98 18.72 -18.53
CA GLU A 35 -2.37 18.44 -18.14
C GLU A 35 -3.10 17.63 -19.21
N LEU A 36 -3.77 16.55 -18.79
CA LEU A 36 -4.52 15.64 -19.68
C LEU A 36 -5.82 16.29 -20.16
N ARG A 37 -6.04 16.29 -21.48
CA ARG A 37 -7.16 16.93 -22.17
C ARG A 37 -7.72 16.02 -23.27
N ASP A 38 -8.96 16.31 -23.71
CA ASP A 38 -9.56 15.70 -24.90
C ASP A 38 -8.77 16.03 -26.16
N LEU A 39 -8.78 15.14 -27.12
CA LEU A 39 -8.23 15.43 -28.46
C LEU A 39 -8.93 16.58 -29.18
N SER A 40 -10.17 16.89 -28.82
CA SER A 40 -10.97 17.97 -29.38
C SER A 40 -10.67 19.33 -28.74
N THR A 41 -9.85 19.40 -27.70
CA THR A 41 -9.47 20.65 -27.05
C THR A 41 -8.76 21.57 -28.03
N ILE A 42 -9.23 22.81 -28.15
CA ILE A 42 -8.64 23.84 -29.00
C ILE A 42 -7.37 24.39 -28.33
N ILE A 43 -6.30 24.45 -29.10
CA ILE A 43 -4.99 25.00 -28.73
C ILE A 43 -4.82 26.29 -29.51
N ASP A 44 -4.85 27.43 -28.82
CA ASP A 44 -4.80 28.77 -29.39
C ASP A 44 -3.59 29.59 -28.92
N HIS A 45 -2.68 28.96 -28.17
CA HIS A 45 -1.47 29.57 -27.62
C HIS A 45 -0.28 28.62 -27.66
N ASP A 46 0.93 29.13 -27.45
CA ASP A 46 2.15 28.33 -27.41
C ASP A 46 2.14 27.42 -26.18
N CYS A 47 2.33 26.11 -26.40
CA CYS A 47 2.30 25.12 -25.34
C CYS A 47 3.21 23.94 -25.63
N THR A 48 3.48 23.13 -24.60
CA THR A 48 4.03 21.79 -24.80
C THR A 48 2.88 20.80 -24.99
N LEU A 49 2.99 19.99 -26.05
CA LEU A 49 1.96 18.99 -26.36
C LEU A 49 2.56 17.59 -26.43
N ALA A 50 1.89 16.63 -25.76
CA ALA A 50 2.15 15.20 -25.92
C ALA A 50 0.86 14.47 -26.30
N ILE A 51 0.91 13.61 -27.31
CA ILE A 51 -0.23 12.79 -27.71
C ILE A 51 -0.23 11.53 -26.84
N VAL A 52 -1.38 11.22 -26.27
CA VAL A 52 -1.62 10.04 -25.43
C VAL A 52 -2.25 8.94 -26.27
N THR A 53 -1.70 7.74 -26.20
CA THR A 53 -2.15 6.55 -26.92
C THR A 53 -2.40 5.40 -25.92
N GLU A 54 -2.90 4.26 -26.42
CA GLU A 54 -3.13 3.07 -25.56
C GLU A 54 -1.83 2.54 -24.94
N ARG A 55 -0.71 2.74 -25.64
CA ARG A 55 0.60 2.22 -25.26
C ARG A 55 1.66 3.29 -25.41
N ASP A 56 2.65 3.24 -24.55
CA ASP A 56 3.84 4.09 -24.63
C ASP A 56 4.79 3.67 -25.77
N ARG A 57 5.91 4.35 -25.91
CA ARG A 57 6.96 4.05 -26.89
C ARG A 57 7.58 2.66 -26.71
N GLN A 58 7.48 2.08 -25.52
CA GLN A 58 7.98 0.75 -25.17
C GLN A 58 6.93 -0.34 -25.39
N LYS A 59 5.76 0.01 -25.95
CA LYS A 59 4.60 -0.85 -26.16
C LYS A 59 3.93 -1.38 -24.88
N VAL A 60 4.19 -0.74 -23.74
CA VAL A 60 3.52 -1.00 -22.47
C VAL A 60 2.24 -0.17 -22.42
N LEU A 61 1.20 -0.65 -21.72
CA LEU A 61 -0.03 0.10 -21.51
C LEU A 61 0.27 1.44 -20.82
N ASP A 62 -0.14 2.51 -21.49
CA ASP A 62 0.08 3.87 -20.99
C ASP A 62 -0.91 4.20 -19.87
N LYS A 63 -0.43 4.79 -18.76
CA LYS A 63 -1.27 5.12 -17.60
C LYS A 63 -2.35 6.14 -17.94
N ASP A 64 -2.01 7.18 -18.71
CA ASP A 64 -2.96 8.21 -19.11
C ASP A 64 -3.95 7.67 -20.14
N GLY A 65 -3.48 6.79 -21.03
CA GLY A 65 -4.33 6.06 -21.97
C GLY A 65 -5.37 5.18 -21.26
N LEU A 66 -4.93 4.41 -20.26
CA LEU A 66 -5.83 3.62 -19.41
C LEU A 66 -6.79 4.48 -18.59
N PHE A 67 -6.32 5.63 -18.07
CA PHE A 67 -7.19 6.59 -17.38
C PHE A 67 -8.35 7.03 -18.25
N LEU A 68 -8.07 7.45 -19.50
CA LEU A 68 -9.09 7.88 -20.47
C LEU A 68 -10.07 6.76 -20.79
N ILE A 69 -9.57 5.54 -21.05
CA ILE A 69 -10.39 4.36 -21.33
C ILE A 69 -11.31 4.06 -20.16
N ARG A 70 -10.79 4.02 -18.95
CA ARG A 70 -11.54 3.69 -17.71
C ARG A 70 -12.55 4.77 -17.34
N HIS A 71 -12.19 6.04 -17.49
CA HIS A 71 -13.12 7.14 -17.27
C HIS A 71 -14.31 7.09 -18.24
N SER A 72 -14.02 6.84 -19.51
CA SER A 72 -15.07 6.70 -20.53
C SER A 72 -15.92 5.45 -20.33
N ALA A 73 -15.30 4.34 -19.88
CA ALA A 73 -16.02 3.11 -19.53
C ALA A 73 -16.95 3.29 -18.32
N ALA A 74 -16.62 4.17 -17.37
CA ALA A 74 -17.50 4.50 -16.26
C ALA A 74 -18.83 5.13 -16.74
N HIS A 75 -18.77 6.01 -17.72
CA HIS A 75 -19.95 6.60 -18.36
C HIS A 75 -20.78 5.54 -19.10
N VAL A 76 -20.14 4.69 -19.90
CA VAL A 76 -20.82 3.60 -20.64
C VAL A 76 -21.46 2.61 -19.67
N MET A 77 -20.81 2.32 -18.54
CA MET A 77 -21.41 1.48 -17.49
C MET A 77 -22.62 2.14 -16.85
N ALA A 78 -22.54 3.44 -16.53
CA ALA A 78 -23.66 4.18 -15.95
C ALA A 78 -24.87 4.21 -16.89
N GLU A 79 -24.66 4.47 -18.20
CA GLU A 79 -25.68 4.38 -19.22
C GLU A 79 -26.31 2.99 -19.29
N ALA A 80 -25.49 1.94 -19.37
CA ALA A 80 -25.95 0.56 -19.45
C ALA A 80 -26.79 0.14 -18.22
N ILE A 81 -26.39 0.60 -17.01
CA ILE A 81 -27.15 0.33 -15.79
C ILE A 81 -28.50 1.04 -15.84
N GLN A 82 -28.58 2.29 -16.27
CA GLN A 82 -29.83 3.00 -16.42
C GLN A 82 -30.72 2.40 -17.52
N ASP A 83 -30.14 1.83 -18.57
CA ASP A 83 -30.92 1.11 -19.62
C ASP A 83 -31.50 -0.20 -19.11
N VAL A 84 -30.79 -0.94 -18.22
CA VAL A 84 -31.21 -2.25 -17.72
C VAL A 84 -32.08 -2.15 -16.48
N VAL A 85 -31.78 -1.23 -15.57
CA VAL A 85 -32.46 -1.12 -14.25
C VAL A 85 -33.55 -0.06 -14.28
N GLY A 86 -33.32 1.04 -14.99
CA GLY A 86 -34.26 2.16 -15.15
C GLY A 86 -33.59 3.52 -15.02
N LYS A 87 -34.13 4.49 -15.72
CA LYS A 87 -33.62 5.88 -15.72
C LYS A 87 -33.76 6.60 -14.36
N GLU A 88 -34.54 6.03 -13.45
CA GLU A 88 -34.73 6.52 -12.09
C GLU A 88 -33.51 6.28 -11.16
N VAL A 89 -32.53 5.46 -11.61
CA VAL A 89 -31.25 5.32 -10.93
C VAL A 89 -30.51 6.65 -10.99
N LEU A 90 -30.27 7.27 -9.85
CA LEU A 90 -29.57 8.55 -9.76
C LEU A 90 -28.07 8.35 -9.69
N LEU A 91 -27.35 9.01 -10.58
CA LEU A 91 -25.90 8.95 -10.69
C LEU A 91 -25.27 9.97 -9.73
N ALA A 92 -24.26 9.56 -8.98
CA ALA A 92 -23.56 10.43 -8.05
C ALA A 92 -22.17 10.81 -8.55
N TYR A 93 -21.22 9.86 -8.52
CA TYR A 93 -19.82 10.11 -8.87
C TYR A 93 -19.13 8.83 -9.36
N GLY A 94 -18.25 8.94 -10.38
CA GLY A 94 -17.64 7.79 -11.03
C GLY A 94 -16.23 8.01 -11.57
N PRO A 95 -15.18 8.03 -10.71
CA PRO A 95 -13.80 8.19 -11.15
C PRO A 95 -13.17 6.89 -11.64
N PRO A 96 -12.16 6.97 -12.52
CA PRO A 96 -11.25 5.87 -12.77
C PRO A 96 -10.34 5.59 -11.57
N THR A 97 -9.83 4.36 -11.49
CA THR A 97 -8.86 3.88 -10.51
C THR A 97 -7.69 3.19 -11.22
N ASP A 98 -6.63 2.86 -10.48
CA ASP A 98 -5.44 2.19 -11.06
C ASP A 98 -5.75 0.84 -11.74
N THR A 99 -6.81 0.14 -11.31
CA THR A 99 -7.15 -1.19 -11.84
C THR A 99 -8.51 -1.24 -12.54
N GLY A 100 -9.24 -0.13 -12.57
CA GLY A 100 -10.58 -0.10 -13.15
C GLY A 100 -11.24 1.26 -12.96
N PHE A 101 -12.50 1.25 -12.57
CA PHE A 101 -13.31 2.42 -12.26
C PHE A 101 -14.47 2.00 -11.35
N PHE A 102 -15.15 2.98 -10.77
CA PHE A 102 -16.43 2.72 -10.11
C PHE A 102 -17.43 3.84 -10.42
N TYR A 103 -18.69 3.59 -10.07
CA TYR A 103 -19.72 4.63 -10.08
C TYR A 103 -20.63 4.44 -8.87
N ASP A 104 -20.81 5.50 -8.08
CA ASP A 104 -21.75 5.54 -6.97
C ASP A 104 -23.14 5.94 -7.48
N MET A 105 -24.16 5.18 -7.11
CA MET A 105 -25.52 5.32 -7.60
C MET A 105 -26.53 5.17 -6.47
N PHE A 106 -27.57 5.95 -6.51
CA PHE A 106 -28.76 5.74 -5.68
C PHE A 106 -29.80 4.93 -6.48
N VAL A 107 -30.18 3.78 -5.94
CA VAL A 107 -31.23 2.93 -6.52
C VAL A 107 -32.49 3.12 -5.71
N PRO A 108 -33.60 3.65 -6.29
CA PRO A 108 -34.82 3.92 -5.56
C PRO A 108 -35.55 2.63 -5.14
N GLU A 109 -36.45 2.76 -4.15
CA GLU A 109 -37.30 1.67 -3.71
C GLU A 109 -38.06 1.03 -4.87
N GLY A 110 -38.20 -0.29 -4.85
CA GLY A 110 -38.86 -1.07 -5.93
C GLY A 110 -37.94 -1.42 -7.10
N LYS A 111 -36.73 -0.86 -7.18
CA LYS A 111 -35.71 -1.28 -8.15
C LYS A 111 -34.61 -2.10 -7.43
N LYS A 112 -34.02 -3.04 -8.14
CA LYS A 112 -32.93 -3.88 -7.62
C LYS A 112 -31.73 -3.81 -8.57
N LEU A 113 -30.57 -3.49 -8.01
CA LEU A 113 -29.27 -3.64 -8.67
C LEU A 113 -28.49 -4.70 -7.90
N SER A 114 -28.29 -5.87 -8.54
CA SER A 114 -27.62 -7.02 -7.94
C SER A 114 -26.72 -7.70 -8.97
N SER A 115 -25.85 -8.59 -8.50
CA SER A 115 -24.93 -9.36 -9.36
C SER A 115 -25.65 -10.19 -10.43
N ASP A 116 -26.91 -10.56 -10.21
CA ASP A 116 -27.73 -11.31 -11.18
C ASP A 116 -27.96 -10.54 -12.49
N LEU A 117 -27.79 -9.20 -12.47
CA LEU A 117 -27.93 -8.34 -13.63
C LEU A 117 -26.62 -8.12 -14.39
N PHE A 118 -25.47 -8.60 -13.88
CA PHE A 118 -24.17 -8.32 -14.50
C PHE A 118 -24.08 -8.79 -15.94
N GLU A 119 -24.60 -9.95 -16.25
CA GLU A 119 -24.59 -10.47 -17.62
C GLU A 119 -25.34 -9.51 -18.58
N LYS A 120 -26.54 -9.04 -18.20
CA LYS A 120 -27.33 -8.11 -19.00
C LYS A 120 -26.66 -6.74 -19.12
N ILE A 121 -26.10 -6.23 -18.04
CA ILE A 121 -25.39 -4.95 -18.04
C ILE A 121 -24.13 -5.05 -18.91
N ASN A 122 -23.35 -6.13 -18.81
CA ASN A 122 -22.15 -6.34 -19.60
C ASN A 122 -22.46 -6.51 -21.11
N ALA A 123 -23.58 -7.17 -21.45
CA ALA A 123 -24.06 -7.24 -22.83
C ALA A 123 -24.39 -5.83 -23.36
N ARG A 124 -25.10 -5.01 -22.56
CA ARG A 124 -25.42 -3.63 -22.95
C ARG A 124 -24.18 -2.74 -23.08
N ILE A 125 -23.20 -2.86 -22.18
CA ILE A 125 -21.89 -2.19 -22.30
C ILE A 125 -21.23 -2.53 -23.64
N ALA A 126 -21.20 -3.82 -24.01
CA ALA A 126 -20.59 -4.26 -25.27
C ALA A 126 -21.33 -3.71 -26.50
N GLU A 127 -22.67 -3.60 -26.45
CA GLU A 127 -23.48 -2.97 -27.52
C GLU A 127 -23.12 -1.48 -27.66
N ILE A 128 -23.10 -0.72 -26.56
CA ILE A 128 -22.77 0.72 -26.56
C ILE A 128 -21.34 0.95 -27.10
N ILE A 129 -20.38 0.11 -26.72
CA ILE A 129 -19.01 0.16 -27.26
C ILE A 129 -19.02 -0.05 -28.76
N LYS A 130 -19.78 -1.03 -29.25
CA LYS A 130 -19.89 -1.37 -30.69
C LYS A 130 -20.58 -0.30 -31.53
N GLU A 131 -21.47 0.50 -30.92
CA GLU A 131 -22.16 1.62 -31.58
C GLU A 131 -21.21 2.73 -32.05
N ASP A 132 -19.98 2.79 -31.55
CA ASP A 132 -18.91 3.75 -31.90
C ASP A 132 -19.39 5.21 -31.84
N ARG A 133 -20.12 5.56 -30.78
CA ARG A 133 -20.63 6.90 -30.57
C ARG A 133 -19.52 7.83 -30.08
N LYS A 134 -19.48 9.07 -30.62
CA LYS A 134 -18.50 10.07 -30.25
C LYS A 134 -18.76 10.58 -28.83
N PHE A 135 -17.73 10.75 -27.99
CA PHE A 135 -17.84 11.53 -26.78
C PHE A 135 -17.83 13.03 -27.12
N THR A 136 -18.92 13.71 -26.81
CA THR A 136 -19.11 15.13 -27.16
C THR A 136 -19.15 15.97 -25.88
N ARG A 137 -18.10 16.77 -25.67
CA ARG A 137 -18.04 17.77 -24.58
C ARG A 137 -18.77 19.04 -25.00
N TYR A 138 -19.57 19.61 -24.09
CA TYR A 138 -20.15 20.93 -24.23
C TYR A 138 -20.28 21.61 -22.87
N GLU A 139 -20.47 22.91 -22.89
CA GLU A 139 -20.56 23.70 -21.68
C GLU A 139 -21.90 24.42 -21.62
N GLN A 140 -22.40 24.61 -20.40
CA GLN A 140 -23.55 25.46 -20.09
C GLN A 140 -23.14 26.50 -19.06
N SER A 141 -23.78 27.65 -19.04
CA SER A 141 -23.58 28.61 -17.96
C SER A 141 -23.89 27.96 -16.61
N GLY A 142 -23.18 28.35 -15.54
CA GLY A 142 -23.41 27.79 -14.20
C GLY A 142 -24.88 27.82 -13.79
N GLY A 143 -25.60 28.89 -14.14
CA GLY A 143 -27.03 29.04 -13.85
C GLY A 143 -27.92 28.08 -14.64
N ASP A 144 -27.71 27.98 -15.96
CA ASP A 144 -28.51 27.09 -16.83
C ASP A 144 -28.23 25.62 -16.52
N GLY A 145 -26.95 25.27 -16.35
CA GLY A 145 -26.54 23.89 -16.00
C GLY A 145 -27.11 23.43 -14.66
N LEU A 146 -27.06 24.30 -13.65
CA LEU A 146 -27.64 23.99 -12.32
C LEU A 146 -29.17 23.88 -12.39
N SER A 147 -29.85 24.77 -13.16
CA SER A 147 -31.30 24.72 -13.36
C SER A 147 -31.73 23.44 -14.05
N ARG A 148 -30.98 22.98 -15.06
CA ARG A 148 -31.19 21.71 -15.73
C ARG A 148 -31.08 20.53 -14.75
N LEU A 149 -29.99 20.46 -13.97
CA LEU A 149 -29.77 19.35 -13.01
C LEU A 149 -30.84 19.29 -11.92
N LYS A 150 -31.36 20.47 -11.49
CA LYS A 150 -32.53 20.57 -10.59
C LYS A 150 -33.80 20.05 -11.25
N GLY A 151 -33.99 20.33 -12.53
CA GLY A 151 -35.10 19.81 -13.32
C GLY A 151 -35.06 18.30 -13.52
N GLU A 152 -33.86 17.72 -13.65
CA GLU A 152 -33.65 16.28 -13.73
C GLU A 152 -33.85 15.55 -12.38
N GLY A 153 -33.97 16.28 -11.27
CA GLY A 153 -34.20 15.71 -9.94
C GLY A 153 -33.02 14.95 -9.34
N ASN A 154 -31.84 15.06 -9.93
CA ASN A 154 -30.64 14.36 -9.43
C ASN A 154 -29.91 15.21 -8.39
N LYS A 155 -30.30 15.06 -7.12
CA LYS A 155 -29.71 15.82 -5.99
C LYS A 155 -28.19 15.68 -5.86
N TYR A 156 -27.58 14.54 -6.23
CA TYR A 156 -26.14 14.32 -6.15
C TYR A 156 -25.38 15.14 -7.21
N LYS A 157 -25.93 15.24 -8.40
CA LYS A 157 -25.36 16.09 -9.47
C LYS A 157 -25.56 17.57 -9.17
N VAL A 158 -26.67 17.94 -8.52
CA VAL A 158 -26.88 19.32 -8.01
C VAL A 158 -25.80 19.69 -7.01
N ASP A 159 -25.53 18.83 -6.00
CA ASP A 159 -24.46 19.04 -5.02
C ASP A 159 -23.08 19.19 -5.67
N ASN A 160 -22.75 18.28 -6.61
CA ASN A 160 -21.48 18.34 -7.35
C ASN A 160 -21.35 19.65 -8.18
N ALA A 161 -22.43 20.11 -8.80
CA ALA A 161 -22.45 21.35 -9.57
C ALA A 161 -22.31 22.60 -8.66
N GLU A 162 -23.06 22.67 -7.55
CA GLU A 162 -22.96 23.75 -6.57
C GLU A 162 -21.52 23.88 -6.04
N ARG A 163 -20.88 22.78 -5.68
CA ARG A 163 -19.47 22.77 -5.24
C ARG A 163 -18.51 23.18 -6.35
N ALA A 164 -18.74 22.73 -7.57
CA ALA A 164 -17.92 23.11 -8.73
C ALA A 164 -18.00 24.64 -9.02
N LEU A 165 -19.12 25.24 -8.67
CA LEU A 165 -19.35 26.69 -8.78
C LEU A 165 -18.90 27.48 -7.54
N GLY A 166 -18.29 26.81 -6.53
CA GLY A 166 -17.88 27.44 -5.27
C GLY A 166 -19.07 27.86 -4.38
N MET A 167 -20.27 27.30 -4.62
CA MET A 167 -21.46 27.54 -3.84
C MET A 167 -21.56 26.55 -2.66
N PRO A 168 -22.16 26.96 -1.53
CA PRO A 168 -22.52 26.03 -0.48
C PRO A 168 -23.53 25.01 -1.00
N SER A 169 -23.37 23.75 -0.63
CA SER A 169 -24.29 22.69 -1.02
C SER A 169 -25.69 22.93 -0.43
N SER A 170 -26.70 22.89 -1.28
CA SER A 170 -28.10 22.93 -0.85
C SER A 170 -28.62 21.58 -0.35
N VAL A 171 -27.87 20.49 -0.65
CA VAL A 171 -28.26 19.09 -0.41
C VAL A 171 -27.53 18.47 0.77
N TYR A 172 -26.21 18.66 0.86
CA TYR A 172 -25.38 18.06 1.90
C TYR A 172 -24.93 19.09 2.93
N LYS A 173 -25.27 18.83 4.20
CA LYS A 173 -24.99 19.74 5.33
C LYS A 173 -23.84 19.24 6.23
N GLY A 174 -23.23 18.10 5.93
CA GLY A 174 -22.12 17.54 6.70
C GLY A 174 -20.81 18.30 6.51
N SER A 175 -19.86 18.11 7.43
CA SER A 175 -18.55 18.77 7.44
C SER A 175 -17.46 18.00 6.67
N LYS A 176 -17.74 16.79 6.17
CA LYS A 176 -16.74 16.01 5.43
C LYS A 176 -16.51 16.62 4.05
N PRO A 177 -15.23 16.81 3.63
CA PRO A 177 -14.93 17.33 2.30
C PRO A 177 -15.43 16.37 1.21
N ALA A 178 -15.75 16.92 0.03
CA ALA A 178 -16.07 16.10 -1.13
C ALA A 178 -14.86 15.24 -1.53
N PHE A 179 -15.10 14.02 -2.03
CA PHE A 179 -14.08 13.21 -2.71
C PHE A 179 -13.63 13.94 -4.00
N ALA A 180 -12.57 14.68 -3.95
CA ALA A 180 -11.95 15.54 -4.95
C ALA A 180 -12.18 17.04 -4.70
N GLU A 181 -11.47 17.60 -3.74
CA GLU A 181 -11.06 18.99 -3.82
C GLU A 181 -9.99 19.11 -4.92
N ALA A 182 -10.44 19.25 -6.16
CA ALA A 182 -9.65 20.01 -7.12
C ALA A 182 -9.70 21.46 -6.62
N LYS A 183 -8.54 22.03 -6.28
CA LYS A 183 -8.37 23.43 -5.93
C LYS A 183 -9.23 24.27 -6.89
N ALA A 184 -10.30 24.87 -6.37
CA ALA A 184 -10.99 25.93 -7.06
C ALA A 184 -10.02 27.11 -7.05
N GLU A 185 -9.25 27.30 -8.12
CA GLU A 185 -8.62 28.57 -8.39
C GLU A 185 -9.75 29.59 -8.54
N SER A 186 -9.67 30.60 -7.72
CA SER A 186 -10.60 31.72 -7.60
C SER A 186 -10.87 32.37 -8.94
N ALA A 187 -12.03 32.09 -9.53
CA ALA A 187 -12.65 32.94 -10.53
C ALA A 187 -14.09 33.20 -10.10
N ASP A 188 -14.61 34.39 -10.39
CA ASP A 188 -15.96 34.85 -10.03
C ASP A 188 -17.01 33.75 -10.21
N ALA A 189 -17.58 33.27 -9.12
CA ALA A 189 -18.48 32.11 -9.06
C ALA A 189 -19.75 32.26 -9.95
N LYS A 190 -20.05 33.44 -10.47
CA LYS A 190 -21.20 33.68 -11.34
C LYS A 190 -20.91 33.50 -12.84
N SER A 191 -19.65 33.39 -13.27
CA SER A 191 -19.26 33.20 -14.69
C SER A 191 -18.72 31.81 -15.00
N ALA A 192 -18.57 30.94 -13.99
CA ALA A 192 -18.07 29.60 -14.20
C ALA A 192 -19.05 28.73 -15.00
N ALA A 193 -18.56 28.07 -16.06
CA ALA A 193 -19.34 27.15 -16.85
C ALA A 193 -19.28 25.72 -16.25
N LEU A 194 -20.39 24.99 -16.37
CA LEU A 194 -20.47 23.56 -16.08
C LEU A 194 -20.25 22.73 -17.36
N SER A 195 -19.36 21.75 -17.33
CA SER A 195 -19.11 20.88 -18.48
C SER A 195 -19.92 19.60 -18.38
N PHE A 196 -20.46 19.19 -19.53
CA PHE A 196 -21.21 17.96 -19.72
C PHE A 196 -20.58 17.14 -20.83
N TYR A 197 -20.77 15.84 -20.78
CA TYR A 197 -20.39 14.91 -21.85
C TYR A 197 -21.57 14.07 -22.27
N ALA A 198 -21.83 14.04 -23.58
CA ALA A 198 -22.78 13.12 -24.20
C ALA A 198 -22.05 11.95 -24.83
N THR A 199 -22.57 10.73 -24.66
CA THR A 199 -22.16 9.56 -25.43
C THR A 199 -22.90 9.53 -26.77
N GLY A 200 -22.60 10.50 -27.63
CA GLY A 200 -23.26 10.76 -28.90
C GLY A 200 -23.55 12.24 -29.10
N THR A 201 -24.80 12.55 -29.52
CA THR A 201 -25.28 13.93 -29.78
C THR A 201 -25.88 14.50 -28.50
N PRO A 202 -25.44 15.67 -28.03
CA PRO A 202 -26.05 16.38 -26.90
C PRO A 202 -27.56 16.57 -27.09
N GLY A 203 -28.33 16.37 -26.01
CA GLY A 203 -29.78 16.46 -25.98
C GLY A 203 -30.53 15.27 -26.59
N THR A 204 -29.80 14.30 -27.19
CA THR A 204 -30.43 13.15 -27.85
C THR A 204 -29.98 11.84 -27.20
N ASN A 205 -28.67 11.71 -26.94
CA ASN A 205 -28.08 10.53 -26.33
C ASN A 205 -27.91 10.72 -24.83
N TRP A 206 -27.37 9.70 -24.16
CA TRP A 206 -27.08 9.73 -22.74
C TRP A 206 -26.00 10.78 -22.40
N GLU A 207 -26.20 11.50 -21.31
CA GLU A 207 -25.35 12.61 -20.90
C GLU A 207 -25.09 12.59 -19.40
N ASP A 208 -23.94 13.16 -19.01
CA ASP A 208 -23.57 13.32 -17.61
C ASP A 208 -22.79 14.62 -17.35
N LEU A 209 -22.95 15.16 -16.13
CA LEU A 209 -22.11 16.25 -15.61
C LEU A 209 -20.72 15.69 -15.35
N CYS A 210 -19.72 16.12 -16.12
CA CYS A 210 -18.37 15.62 -16.02
C CYS A 210 -17.34 16.65 -16.49
N ARG A 211 -16.14 16.63 -15.88
CA ARG A 211 -15.01 17.48 -16.27
C ARG A 211 -14.19 16.89 -17.43
N GLY A 212 -14.31 15.59 -17.67
CA GLY A 212 -13.47 14.86 -18.61
C GLY A 212 -12.04 14.63 -18.09
N PRO A 213 -11.07 14.35 -18.97
CA PRO A 213 -11.24 14.08 -20.40
C PRO A 213 -11.70 12.64 -20.69
N HIS A 214 -12.14 12.41 -21.94
CA HIS A 214 -12.62 11.12 -22.43
C HIS A 214 -11.92 10.70 -23.74
N VAL A 215 -12.04 9.40 -24.08
CA VAL A 215 -11.62 8.90 -25.40
C VAL A 215 -12.50 9.48 -26.53
N PRO A 216 -12.04 9.51 -27.79
CA PRO A 216 -12.80 10.11 -28.89
C PRO A 216 -14.17 9.49 -29.17
N SER A 217 -14.31 8.17 -28.98
CA SER A 217 -15.58 7.45 -29.19
C SER A 217 -15.68 6.22 -28.29
N THR A 218 -16.90 5.68 -28.16
CA THR A 218 -17.13 4.48 -27.32
C THR A 218 -16.36 3.27 -27.79
N ALA A 219 -16.11 3.09 -29.10
CA ALA A 219 -15.29 2.02 -29.63
C ALA A 219 -13.83 2.08 -29.16
N ARG A 220 -13.34 3.26 -28.79
CA ARG A 220 -11.96 3.44 -28.29
C ARG A 220 -11.76 2.95 -26.83
N ILE A 221 -12.83 2.53 -26.17
CA ILE A 221 -12.77 1.89 -24.85
C ILE A 221 -12.19 0.46 -24.97
N GLY A 222 -12.49 -0.23 -26.08
CA GLY A 222 -12.08 -1.61 -26.31
C GLY A 222 -13.02 -2.61 -25.63
N ALA A 223 -12.70 -3.08 -24.42
CA ALA A 223 -13.52 -4.01 -23.66
C ALA A 223 -13.71 -3.54 -22.22
N ALA A 224 -14.94 -3.58 -21.72
CA ALA A 224 -15.27 -3.19 -20.35
C ALA A 224 -16.33 -4.12 -19.75
N ILE A 225 -16.28 -4.33 -18.45
CA ILE A 225 -17.27 -5.11 -17.68
C ILE A 225 -17.48 -4.57 -16.27
N VAL A 226 -18.64 -4.86 -15.70
CA VAL A 226 -18.91 -4.75 -14.26
C VAL A 226 -18.24 -5.92 -13.54
N THR A 227 -17.64 -5.64 -12.37
CA THR A 227 -16.91 -6.67 -11.61
C THR A 227 -17.50 -6.96 -10.24
N SER A 228 -18.05 -5.97 -9.53
CA SER A 228 -18.62 -6.15 -8.19
C SER A 228 -19.49 -4.97 -7.76
N LEU A 229 -20.24 -5.19 -6.66
CA LEU A 229 -21.03 -4.17 -5.98
C LEU A 229 -20.55 -4.03 -4.54
N ALA A 230 -20.63 -2.82 -4.00
CA ALA A 230 -20.43 -2.54 -2.59
C ALA A 230 -21.41 -1.47 -2.11
N SER A 231 -21.63 -1.39 -0.80
CA SER A 231 -22.30 -0.24 -0.19
C SER A 231 -21.32 0.92 -0.05
N SER A 232 -21.81 2.12 -0.28
CA SER A 232 -21.09 3.37 0.03
C SER A 232 -22.07 4.38 0.64
N TYR A 233 -21.54 5.48 1.16
CA TYR A 233 -22.32 6.60 1.66
C TYR A 233 -21.94 7.86 0.90
N TRP A 234 -22.92 8.74 0.67
CA TRP A 234 -22.64 10.02 0.03
C TRP A 234 -21.61 10.81 0.85
N HIS A 235 -20.55 11.30 0.22
CA HIS A 235 -19.36 11.89 0.85
C HIS A 235 -18.64 11.01 1.90
N GLY A 236 -18.90 9.70 1.94
CA GLY A 236 -18.35 8.82 2.96
C GLY A 236 -18.90 9.11 4.36
N ASP A 237 -20.02 9.78 4.47
CA ASP A 237 -20.68 10.13 5.73
C ASP A 237 -21.81 9.13 6.02
N GLU A 238 -21.65 8.36 7.09
CA GLU A 238 -22.61 7.32 7.51
C GLU A 238 -24.01 7.86 7.84
N ASN A 239 -24.11 9.18 8.11
CA ASN A 239 -25.37 9.88 8.34
C ASN A 239 -26.04 10.40 7.05
N SER A 240 -25.38 10.20 5.91
CA SER A 240 -25.90 10.61 4.59
C SER A 240 -26.59 9.44 3.87
N ASP A 241 -27.03 9.68 2.62
CA ASP A 241 -27.68 8.65 1.81
C ASP A 241 -26.76 7.45 1.57
N ARG A 242 -27.32 6.26 1.74
CA ARG A 242 -26.66 5.01 1.35
C ARG A 242 -26.75 4.82 -0.16
N LEU A 243 -25.59 4.63 -0.79
CA LEU A 243 -25.43 4.42 -2.22
C LEU A 243 -24.97 2.99 -2.51
N ILE A 244 -25.15 2.57 -3.75
CA ILE A 244 -24.51 1.36 -4.30
C ILE A 244 -23.32 1.81 -5.14
N ARG A 245 -22.13 1.32 -4.80
CA ARG A 245 -20.91 1.48 -5.60
C ARG A 245 -20.77 0.31 -6.54
N VAL A 246 -20.79 0.59 -7.83
CA VAL A 246 -20.62 -0.40 -8.89
C VAL A 246 -19.19 -0.32 -9.40
N TYR A 247 -18.43 -1.39 -9.28
CA TYR A 247 -17.06 -1.47 -9.79
C TYR A 247 -17.04 -2.08 -11.18
N GLY A 248 -16.20 -1.55 -12.04
CA GLY A 248 -15.92 -2.07 -13.36
C GLY A 248 -14.44 -2.00 -13.71
N THR A 249 -14.07 -2.63 -14.81
CA THR A 249 -12.73 -2.51 -15.38
C THR A 249 -12.80 -2.46 -16.89
N ALA A 250 -11.79 -1.83 -17.53
CA ALA A 250 -11.70 -1.72 -18.97
C ALA A 250 -10.24 -1.81 -19.44
N PHE A 251 -10.07 -2.40 -20.63
CA PHE A 251 -8.80 -2.57 -21.32
C PHE A 251 -8.96 -2.32 -22.81
N PRO A 252 -7.89 -1.92 -23.53
CA PRO A 252 -7.94 -1.68 -24.97
C PRO A 252 -8.44 -2.86 -25.80
N THR A 253 -8.20 -4.08 -25.31
CA THR A 253 -8.61 -5.31 -26.00
C THR A 253 -9.30 -6.29 -25.06
N LYS A 254 -10.17 -7.14 -25.63
CA LYS A 254 -10.80 -8.23 -24.90
C LYS A 254 -9.78 -9.23 -24.34
N ALA A 255 -8.71 -9.51 -25.08
CA ALA A 255 -7.66 -10.43 -24.65
C ALA A 255 -6.96 -9.94 -23.36
N GLU A 256 -6.67 -8.63 -23.26
CA GLU A 256 -6.09 -8.03 -22.06
C GLU A 256 -7.07 -8.03 -20.88
N LEU A 257 -8.35 -7.80 -21.15
CA LEU A 257 -9.39 -7.92 -20.14
C LEU A 257 -9.49 -9.34 -19.59
N ASP A 258 -9.52 -10.34 -20.49
CA ASP A 258 -9.64 -11.76 -20.12
C ASP A 258 -8.40 -12.22 -19.32
N GLU A 259 -7.20 -11.77 -19.71
CA GLU A 259 -5.96 -12.04 -18.95
C GLU A 259 -5.99 -11.39 -17.56
N PHE A 260 -6.43 -10.14 -17.46
CA PHE A 260 -6.60 -9.48 -16.16
C PHE A 260 -7.60 -10.20 -15.25
N LEU A 261 -8.72 -10.66 -15.80
CA LEU A 261 -9.73 -11.41 -15.04
C LEU A 261 -9.18 -12.75 -14.54
N LYS A 262 -8.42 -13.45 -15.37
CA LYS A 262 -7.73 -14.69 -14.99
C LYS A 262 -6.72 -14.42 -13.87
N GLN A 263 -5.91 -13.37 -13.97
CA GLN A 263 -4.98 -12.97 -12.92
C GLN A 263 -5.72 -12.61 -11.63
N LYS A 264 -6.85 -11.89 -11.71
CA LYS A 264 -7.69 -11.56 -10.57
C LYS A 264 -8.30 -12.79 -9.89
N GLU A 265 -8.74 -13.79 -10.68
CA GLU A 265 -9.23 -15.07 -10.15
C GLU A 265 -8.10 -15.83 -9.43
N GLU A 266 -6.93 -15.93 -10.04
CA GLU A 266 -5.76 -16.56 -9.43
C GLU A 266 -5.34 -15.85 -8.14
N ALA A 267 -5.40 -14.52 -8.12
CA ALA A 267 -5.14 -13.75 -6.89
C ALA A 267 -6.16 -14.02 -5.79
N SER A 268 -7.44 -14.15 -6.14
CA SER A 268 -8.47 -14.51 -5.16
C SER A 268 -8.19 -15.85 -4.50
N LYS A 269 -7.67 -16.83 -5.26
CA LYS A 269 -7.25 -18.14 -4.73
C LYS A 269 -6.01 -18.04 -3.84
N ARG A 270 -5.19 -16.99 -4.01
CA ARG A 270 -3.97 -16.74 -3.24
C ARG A 270 -4.14 -15.74 -2.10
N ASP A 271 -5.35 -15.20 -1.91
CA ASP A 271 -5.63 -14.22 -0.87
C ASP A 271 -5.17 -14.73 0.51
N HIS A 272 -4.29 -13.96 1.15
CA HIS A 272 -3.71 -14.32 2.46
C HIS A 272 -4.77 -14.54 3.55
N ARG A 273 -5.95 -13.89 3.44
CA ARG A 273 -7.06 -14.06 4.39
C ARG A 273 -7.70 -15.45 4.27
N VAL A 274 -7.80 -15.96 3.05
CA VAL A 274 -8.36 -17.30 2.77
C VAL A 274 -7.34 -18.38 3.14
N ILE A 275 -6.12 -18.27 2.60
CA ILE A 275 -5.04 -19.25 2.85
C ILE A 275 -4.62 -19.23 4.32
N GLY A 276 -4.45 -18.04 4.91
CA GLY A 276 -4.05 -17.88 6.29
C GLY A 276 -5.04 -18.52 7.26
N LYS A 277 -6.34 -18.44 6.99
CA LYS A 277 -7.39 -19.13 7.74
C LYS A 277 -7.30 -20.65 7.55
N ALA A 278 -7.15 -21.13 6.31
CA ALA A 278 -7.05 -22.56 6.00
C ALA A 278 -5.82 -23.21 6.66
N LEU A 279 -4.67 -22.54 6.65
CA LEU A 279 -3.43 -22.98 7.27
C LEU A 279 -3.33 -22.62 8.76
N ARG A 280 -4.36 -21.98 9.33
CA ARG A 280 -4.39 -21.50 10.71
C ARG A 280 -3.14 -20.70 11.08
N LEU A 281 -2.84 -19.63 10.32
CA LEU A 281 -1.67 -18.80 10.55
C LEU A 281 -1.96 -17.60 11.46
N PHE A 282 -3.15 -17.02 11.34
CA PHE A 282 -3.58 -15.90 12.15
C PHE A 282 -5.10 -15.86 12.30
N HIS A 283 -5.56 -15.06 13.25
CA HIS A 283 -6.96 -14.81 13.52
C HIS A 283 -7.19 -13.31 13.72
N ILE A 284 -8.32 -12.80 13.24
CA ILE A 284 -8.80 -11.44 13.49
C ILE A 284 -10.11 -11.59 14.25
N ASP A 285 -10.17 -10.98 15.42
CA ASP A 285 -11.34 -11.02 16.31
C ASP A 285 -11.85 -9.61 16.56
N GLU A 286 -13.15 -9.40 16.40
CA GLU A 286 -13.77 -8.08 16.55
C GLU A 286 -13.72 -7.57 17.99
N THR A 287 -13.72 -8.47 18.97
CA THR A 287 -13.65 -8.11 20.40
C THR A 287 -12.26 -7.68 20.82
N VAL A 288 -11.22 -8.20 20.16
CA VAL A 288 -9.83 -7.73 20.31
C VAL A 288 -9.64 -6.39 19.62
N GLY A 289 -10.29 -6.21 18.48
CA GLY A 289 -10.28 -4.98 17.68
C GLY A 289 -9.82 -5.18 16.24
N GLN A 290 -10.49 -4.50 15.34
CA GLN A 290 -10.13 -4.55 13.91
C GLN A 290 -8.72 -4.01 13.67
N GLY A 291 -7.93 -4.74 12.87
CA GLY A 291 -6.55 -4.37 12.55
C GLY A 291 -5.54 -4.75 13.65
N LEU A 292 -5.94 -5.57 14.63
CA LEU A 292 -5.06 -6.17 15.64
C LEU A 292 -4.97 -7.67 15.37
N ILE A 293 -3.80 -8.15 14.95
CA ILE A 293 -3.62 -9.54 14.50
C ILE A 293 -3.28 -10.45 15.67
N LEU A 294 -4.05 -11.53 15.81
CA LEU A 294 -3.73 -12.64 16.70
C LEU A 294 -2.95 -13.71 15.93
N TRP A 295 -1.69 -13.87 16.28
CA TRP A 295 -0.84 -14.90 15.71
C TRP A 295 -1.16 -16.26 16.36
N THR A 296 -1.58 -17.22 15.56
CA THR A 296 -1.79 -18.59 16.03
C THR A 296 -0.46 -19.32 16.20
N PRO A 297 -0.41 -20.54 16.77
CA PRO A 297 0.82 -21.31 16.87
C PRO A 297 1.54 -21.47 15.53
N ASN A 298 0.83 -21.79 14.44
CA ASN A 298 1.44 -21.94 13.12
C ASN A 298 2.01 -20.62 12.58
N GLY A 299 1.27 -19.52 12.70
CA GLY A 299 1.77 -18.22 12.27
C GLY A 299 2.92 -17.72 13.13
N SER A 300 2.92 -18.03 14.42
CA SER A 300 4.02 -17.69 15.32
C SER A 300 5.33 -18.38 14.92
N ILE A 301 5.26 -19.61 14.40
CA ILE A 301 6.44 -20.29 13.85
C ILE A 301 6.97 -19.52 12.63
N VAL A 302 6.12 -19.22 11.65
CA VAL A 302 6.53 -18.46 10.44
C VAL A 302 7.17 -17.12 10.83
N ARG A 303 6.53 -16.38 11.72
CA ARG A 303 7.03 -15.11 12.23
C ARG A 303 8.40 -15.27 12.92
N LYS A 304 8.54 -16.25 13.80
CA LYS A 304 9.79 -16.52 14.54
C LYS A 304 10.94 -16.91 13.61
N GLU A 305 10.69 -17.75 12.62
CA GLU A 305 11.70 -18.14 11.63
C GLU A 305 12.20 -16.92 10.83
N LEU A 306 11.30 -16.05 10.39
CA LEU A 306 11.67 -14.78 9.72
C LEU A 306 12.47 -13.87 10.64
N GLN A 307 12.05 -13.70 11.90
CA GLN A 307 12.77 -12.89 12.88
C GLN A 307 14.17 -13.45 13.15
N THR A 308 14.29 -14.79 13.35
CA THR A 308 15.56 -15.45 13.56
C THR A 308 16.51 -15.30 12.35
N PHE A 309 15.96 -15.40 11.13
CA PHE A 309 16.72 -15.18 9.91
C PHE A 309 17.33 -13.78 9.89
N ILE A 310 16.49 -12.74 10.04
CA ILE A 310 16.96 -11.35 10.03
C ILE A 310 17.90 -11.05 11.19
N ALA A 311 17.57 -11.45 12.43
CA ALA A 311 18.43 -11.22 13.58
C ALA A 311 19.85 -11.80 13.35
N SER A 312 19.92 -12.99 12.74
CA SER A 312 21.22 -13.61 12.40
C SER A 312 22.01 -12.78 11.39
N GLU A 313 21.35 -12.24 10.36
CA GLU A 313 21.98 -11.40 9.35
C GLU A 313 22.39 -10.02 9.89
N LEU A 314 21.60 -9.44 10.80
CA LEU A 314 21.92 -8.19 11.48
C LEU A 314 23.14 -8.35 12.40
N LYS A 315 23.17 -9.41 13.21
CA LYS A 315 24.30 -9.71 14.09
C LYS A 315 25.63 -9.82 13.32
N LYS A 316 25.65 -10.48 12.15
CA LYS A 316 26.82 -10.60 11.27
C LYS A 316 27.33 -9.23 10.78
N ARG A 317 26.45 -8.20 10.75
CA ARG A 317 26.73 -6.85 10.28
C ARG A 317 26.95 -5.83 11.40
N GLY A 318 27.10 -6.32 12.64
CA GLY A 318 27.42 -5.49 13.81
C GLY A 318 26.25 -4.66 14.32
N TYR A 319 24.99 -5.12 14.10
CA TYR A 319 23.84 -4.51 14.77
C TYR A 319 23.70 -5.05 16.19
N THR A 320 23.32 -4.16 17.10
CA THR A 320 23.00 -4.47 18.49
C THR A 320 21.47 -4.46 18.67
N GLU A 321 20.93 -5.56 19.18
CA GLU A 321 19.50 -5.67 19.48
C GLU A 321 19.16 -4.92 20.76
N VAL A 322 18.08 -4.16 20.74
CA VAL A 322 17.53 -3.41 21.87
C VAL A 322 16.04 -3.69 22.02
N PHE A 323 15.50 -3.38 23.20
CA PHE A 323 14.08 -3.51 23.51
C PHE A 323 13.58 -2.22 24.15
N THR A 324 12.48 -1.68 23.62
CA THR A 324 11.91 -0.41 24.09
C THR A 324 10.42 -0.56 24.43
N PRO A 325 9.91 0.26 25.37
CA PRO A 325 8.51 0.16 25.79
C PRO A 325 7.53 0.55 24.68
N HIS A 326 6.32 -0.02 24.74
CA HIS A 326 5.25 0.23 23.77
C HIS A 326 4.56 1.58 23.94
N ILE A 327 4.80 2.25 25.05
CA ILE A 327 4.28 3.58 25.38
C ILE A 327 5.43 4.51 25.72
N GLY A 328 5.24 5.81 25.51
CA GLY A 328 6.21 6.84 25.89
C GLY A 328 5.51 8.14 26.26
N GLY A 329 6.20 8.99 27.03
CA GLY A 329 5.69 10.31 27.38
C GLY A 329 5.46 11.18 26.15
N LEU A 330 4.46 12.06 26.19
CA LEU A 330 4.10 12.92 25.05
C LEU A 330 5.26 13.78 24.57
N ASP A 331 6.09 14.30 25.50
CA ASP A 331 7.21 15.17 25.14
C ASP A 331 8.28 14.46 24.29
N LEU A 332 8.42 13.12 24.42
CA LEU A 332 9.28 12.33 23.56
C LEU A 332 8.86 12.45 22.07
N TYR A 333 7.56 12.38 21.84
CA TYR A 333 7.00 12.43 20.46
C TYR A 333 6.84 13.87 19.96
N LYS A 334 6.66 14.85 20.87
CA LYS A 334 6.74 16.28 20.54
C LYS A 334 8.17 16.65 20.14
N THR A 335 9.17 16.16 20.87
CA THR A 335 10.59 16.36 20.54
C THR A 335 10.90 15.80 19.16
N SER A 336 10.50 14.58 18.84
CA SER A 336 10.73 13.98 17.54
C SER A 336 9.95 14.61 16.38
N GLY A 337 8.87 15.34 16.68
CA GLY A 337 7.97 15.95 15.71
C GLY A 337 6.87 15.03 15.17
N HIS A 338 6.80 13.78 15.64
CA HIS A 338 5.74 12.88 15.23
C HIS A 338 4.37 13.30 15.77
N PHE A 339 4.31 13.86 16.95
CA PHE A 339 3.09 14.42 17.54
C PHE A 339 3.23 15.94 17.69
N PRO A 340 2.21 16.72 17.35
CA PRO A 340 0.91 16.34 16.78
C PRO A 340 0.88 16.28 15.25
N TYR A 341 2.02 16.29 14.54
CA TYR A 341 2.06 16.36 13.07
C TYR A 341 1.27 15.22 12.39
N TYR A 342 1.35 13.99 12.92
CA TYR A 342 0.63 12.82 12.41
C TYR A 342 -0.54 12.40 13.30
N LYS A 343 -1.14 13.31 14.07
CA LYS A 343 -2.19 12.99 15.06
C LYS A 343 -3.36 12.19 14.51
N ASP A 344 -3.76 12.45 13.27
CA ASP A 344 -4.89 11.77 12.61
C ASP A 344 -4.62 10.29 12.33
N SER A 345 -3.35 9.90 12.29
CA SER A 345 -2.89 8.51 12.11
C SER A 345 -2.35 7.89 13.40
N GLN A 346 -2.61 8.49 14.57
CA GLN A 346 -2.12 8.02 15.87
C GLN A 346 -3.28 7.69 16.80
N PHE A 347 -3.06 6.74 17.69
CA PHE A 347 -3.98 6.55 18.81
C PHE A 347 -3.98 7.79 19.69
N PRO A 348 -5.14 8.19 20.22
CA PRO A 348 -5.22 9.35 21.11
C PRO A 348 -4.29 9.21 22.32
N PRO A 349 -3.71 10.30 22.81
CA PRO A 349 -2.90 10.28 24.02
C PRO A 349 -3.67 9.76 25.24
N ILE A 350 -2.97 9.04 26.09
CA ILE A 350 -3.46 8.58 27.40
C ILE A 350 -3.12 9.66 28.41
N VAL A 351 -4.12 10.32 28.94
CA VAL A 351 -3.99 11.42 29.90
C VAL A 351 -4.40 10.94 31.30
N GLU A 352 -3.75 11.44 32.32
CA GLU A 352 -4.07 11.13 33.70
C GLU A 352 -5.50 11.59 34.04
N ARG A 353 -6.22 10.74 34.77
CA ARG A 353 -7.60 11.01 35.16
C ARG A 353 -7.76 12.32 35.95
N GLU A 354 -6.85 12.57 36.88
CA GLU A 354 -6.86 13.80 37.70
C GLU A 354 -6.68 15.07 36.85
N ALA A 355 -5.86 15.00 35.78
CA ALA A 355 -5.71 16.10 34.84
C ALA A 355 -7.01 16.38 34.06
N LEU A 356 -7.71 15.33 33.67
CA LEU A 356 -9.02 15.44 32.99
C LEU A 356 -10.09 16.02 33.94
N GLU A 357 -10.12 15.59 35.21
CA GLU A 357 -11.06 16.09 36.21
C GLU A 357 -10.82 17.57 36.50
N LYS A 358 -9.56 18.01 36.63
CA LYS A 358 -9.20 19.44 36.81
C LYS A 358 -9.62 20.28 35.59
N LEU A 359 -9.39 19.79 34.38
CA LEU A 359 -9.81 20.48 33.15
C LEU A 359 -11.34 20.58 33.04
N SER A 360 -12.05 19.52 33.37
CA SER A 360 -13.52 19.50 33.38
C SER A 360 -14.07 20.48 34.41
N ALA A 361 -13.49 20.49 35.63
CA ALA A 361 -13.88 21.41 36.69
C ALA A 361 -13.61 22.89 36.36
N SER A 362 -12.60 23.18 35.54
CA SER A 362 -12.29 24.54 35.08
C SER A 362 -13.24 25.05 33.96
N GLY A 363 -14.17 24.25 33.50
CA GLY A 363 -15.06 24.60 32.38
C GLY A 363 -14.36 24.63 31.02
N CYS A 364 -13.21 23.95 30.88
CA CYS A 364 -12.42 23.90 29.65
C CYS A 364 -13.21 23.24 28.52
N SER A 365 -13.27 23.89 27.37
CA SER A 365 -13.88 23.31 26.17
C SER A 365 -13.05 22.13 25.61
N CYS A 366 -13.67 21.24 24.82
CA CYS A 366 -12.94 20.16 24.16
C CYS A 366 -11.79 20.68 23.27
N ALA A 367 -11.96 21.81 22.61
CA ALA A 367 -10.93 22.44 21.79
C ALA A 367 -9.73 22.94 22.62
N GLU A 368 -10.00 23.60 23.75
CA GLU A 368 -8.95 24.03 24.69
C GLU A 368 -8.23 22.83 25.31
N MET A 369 -8.95 21.76 25.64
CA MET A 369 -8.36 20.52 26.15
C MET A 369 -7.39 19.91 25.12
N LEU A 370 -7.81 19.81 23.85
CA LEU A 370 -6.94 19.34 22.77
C LEU A 370 -5.70 20.22 22.62
N ASN A 371 -5.85 21.55 22.63
CA ASN A 371 -4.72 22.46 22.55
C ASN A 371 -3.73 22.27 23.70
N ARG A 372 -4.20 22.03 24.91
CA ARG A 372 -3.34 21.78 26.09
C ARG A 372 -2.58 20.45 26.02
N VAL A 373 -3.15 19.44 25.38
CA VAL A 373 -2.50 18.14 25.13
C VAL A 373 -1.51 18.24 23.96
N GLU A 374 -1.89 18.90 22.87
CA GLU A 374 -1.10 19.03 21.64
C GLU A 374 0.00 20.09 21.75
N GLY A 375 -0.13 21.04 22.66
CA GLY A 375 0.81 22.15 22.85
C GLY A 375 2.19 21.70 23.31
N VAL A 376 3.16 22.58 23.12
CA VAL A 376 4.58 22.36 23.46
C VAL A 376 4.99 23.42 24.49
N SER A 377 5.76 23.04 25.51
CA SER A 377 6.28 24.01 26.49
C SER A 377 7.21 25.03 25.84
N GLY A 378 7.21 26.27 26.34
CA GLY A 378 8.07 27.31 25.81
C GLY A 378 9.56 26.93 25.87
N ARG A 379 9.98 26.24 26.94
CA ARG A 379 11.33 25.72 27.06
C ARG A 379 11.70 24.67 26.03
N LEU A 380 10.81 23.71 25.79
CA LEU A 380 11.04 22.66 24.79
C LEU A 380 11.07 23.24 23.38
N ALA A 381 10.13 24.13 23.04
CA ALA A 381 10.05 24.81 21.75
C ALA A 381 11.29 25.65 21.46
N ALA A 382 11.73 26.48 22.41
CA ALA A 382 12.94 27.30 22.28
C ALA A 382 14.18 26.43 22.02
N GLY A 383 14.38 25.38 22.82
CA GLY A 383 15.51 24.49 22.65
C GLY A 383 15.53 23.76 21.29
N ILE A 384 14.37 23.30 20.79
CA ILE A 384 14.28 22.66 19.46
C ILE A 384 14.56 23.67 18.35
N ASN A 385 13.94 24.85 18.40
CA ASN A 385 14.11 25.88 17.38
C ASN A 385 15.55 26.39 17.30
N GLU A 386 16.23 26.57 18.43
CA GLU A 386 17.63 26.93 18.50
C GLU A 386 18.53 25.85 17.86
N ARG A 387 18.36 24.59 18.24
CA ARG A 387 19.19 23.48 17.75
C ARG A 387 18.95 23.15 16.27
N THR A 388 17.75 23.35 15.77
CA THR A 388 17.43 23.12 14.35
C THR A 388 17.74 24.34 13.48
N ASN A 389 18.10 25.47 14.07
CA ASN A 389 18.26 26.76 13.40
C ASN A 389 17.08 27.11 12.49
N ALA A 390 15.87 26.74 12.91
CA ALA A 390 14.63 26.95 12.16
C ALA A 390 13.44 27.08 13.14
N GLN A 391 12.39 27.77 12.74
CA GLN A 391 11.14 27.85 13.51
C GLN A 391 10.34 26.54 13.35
N THR A 392 10.90 25.43 13.81
CA THR A 392 10.31 24.09 13.70
C THR A 392 9.02 23.95 14.53
N ILE A 393 8.97 24.64 15.68
CA ILE A 393 7.76 24.74 16.49
C ILE A 393 7.20 26.16 16.32
N ALA A 394 6.02 26.25 15.75
CA ALA A 394 5.33 27.53 15.52
C ALA A 394 4.86 28.17 16.83
N PRO A 395 4.84 29.51 16.94
CA PRO A 395 4.48 30.23 18.18
C PRO A 395 3.08 29.91 18.72
N ASP A 396 2.11 29.66 17.84
CA ASP A 396 0.74 29.27 18.18
C ASP A 396 0.61 27.90 18.82
N ARG A 397 1.67 27.09 18.74
CA ARG A 397 1.79 25.77 19.40
C ARG A 397 2.44 25.86 20.79
N VAL A 398 2.99 27.01 21.16
CA VAL A 398 3.64 27.19 22.44
C VAL A 398 2.61 27.55 23.50
N ILE A 399 2.55 26.74 24.56
CA ILE A 399 1.59 26.88 25.65
C ILE A 399 2.38 27.03 26.96
N PRO A 400 1.90 27.85 27.91
CA PRO A 400 2.49 27.97 29.27
C PRO A 400 2.58 26.60 29.94
N ASP A 401 3.69 26.36 30.61
CA ASP A 401 4.01 25.06 31.23
C ASP A 401 2.95 24.60 32.25
N ASP A 402 2.33 25.55 32.97
CA ASP A 402 1.26 25.31 33.93
C ASP A 402 -0.10 24.93 33.28
N GLN A 403 -0.24 25.15 31.99
CA GLN A 403 -1.42 24.81 31.22
C GLN A 403 -1.27 23.52 30.39
N LEU A 404 -0.04 23.00 30.28
CA LEU A 404 0.21 21.76 29.54
C LEU A 404 -0.36 20.56 30.28
N VAL A 405 -0.96 19.67 29.48
CA VAL A 405 -1.39 18.36 29.95
C VAL A 405 -0.33 17.34 29.61
N GLN A 406 0.23 16.74 30.65
CA GLN A 406 1.16 15.61 30.49
C GLN A 406 0.39 14.31 30.25
N GLY A 407 1.05 13.35 29.61
CA GLY A 407 0.44 12.05 29.31
C GLY A 407 1.41 11.13 28.59
N PHE A 408 0.87 10.01 28.18
CA PHE A 408 1.56 8.99 27.43
C PHE A 408 0.82 8.70 26.13
N MET A 409 1.49 8.08 25.17
CA MET A 409 0.83 7.55 23.98
C MET A 409 1.45 6.24 23.54
N LEU A 410 0.68 5.44 22.83
CA LEU A 410 1.18 4.26 22.11
C LEU A 410 2.19 4.74 21.05
N ARG A 411 3.35 4.11 21.00
CA ARG A 411 4.41 4.53 20.07
C ARG A 411 3.97 4.35 18.63
N PRO A 412 3.96 5.41 17.80
CA PRO A 412 3.72 5.31 16.37
C PRO A 412 4.97 4.91 15.58
N MET A 413 6.14 5.07 16.18
CA MET A 413 7.48 4.78 15.65
C MET A 413 8.46 4.47 16.79
N ASN A 414 9.54 3.72 16.46
CA ASN A 414 10.57 3.32 17.43
C ASN A 414 11.72 4.33 17.56
N CYS A 415 11.93 5.17 16.54
CA CYS A 415 13.07 6.09 16.45
C CYS A 415 13.30 7.00 17.66
N PRO A 416 12.28 7.57 18.33
CA PRO A 416 12.52 8.42 19.51
C PRO A 416 13.14 7.66 20.69
N HIS A 417 12.76 6.39 20.85
CA HIS A 417 13.34 5.53 21.91
C HIS A 417 14.81 5.18 21.59
N HIS A 418 15.14 4.84 20.34
CA HIS A 418 16.50 4.53 19.92
C HIS A 418 17.40 5.78 20.05
N ALA A 419 16.89 6.98 19.75
CA ALA A 419 17.60 8.23 20.00
C ALA A 419 17.96 8.40 21.51
N LYS A 420 17.04 8.07 22.42
CA LYS A 420 17.31 8.12 23.86
C LYS A 420 18.26 7.03 24.34
N ILE A 421 18.31 5.87 23.68
CA ILE A 421 19.33 4.85 23.96
C ILE A 421 20.70 5.36 23.52
N PHE A 422 20.83 5.94 22.31
CA PHE A 422 22.08 6.55 21.86
C PHE A 422 22.53 7.66 22.83
N ASP A 423 21.62 8.52 23.27
CA ASP A 423 21.89 9.63 24.19
C ASP A 423 22.30 9.17 25.62
N SER A 424 22.07 7.91 25.96
CA SER A 424 22.33 7.38 27.31
C SER A 424 23.82 7.18 27.65
N ALA A 425 24.70 7.27 26.66
CA ALA A 425 26.15 7.13 26.82
C ALA A 425 26.90 8.12 25.93
N PRO A 426 28.10 8.58 26.35
CA PRO A 426 28.94 9.40 25.47
C PRO A 426 29.54 8.57 24.34
N HIS A 427 29.61 9.16 23.14
CA HIS A 427 30.15 8.55 21.96
C HIS A 427 31.31 9.37 21.38
N SER A 428 32.27 8.70 20.75
CA SER A 428 33.32 9.29 19.94
C SER A 428 33.19 8.86 18.47
N TYR A 429 33.90 9.52 17.58
CA TYR A 429 33.96 9.13 16.17
C TYR A 429 34.45 7.68 15.96
N ARG A 430 35.16 7.09 16.93
CA ARG A 430 35.64 5.71 16.87
C ARG A 430 34.55 4.68 17.16
N ASP A 431 33.48 5.10 17.85
CA ASP A 431 32.33 4.25 18.16
C ASP A 431 31.31 4.24 17.01
N MET A 432 31.45 5.21 16.08
CA MET A 432 30.54 5.35 14.95
C MET A 432 30.88 4.38 13.80
N PRO A 433 29.93 3.77 13.13
CA PRO A 433 28.47 3.93 13.32
C PRO A 433 27.93 3.05 14.46
N VAL A 434 27.00 3.60 15.23
CA VAL A 434 26.20 2.84 16.21
C VAL A 434 24.93 2.34 15.53
N ARG A 435 24.73 1.02 15.51
CA ARG A 435 23.59 0.38 14.81
C ARG A 435 22.69 -0.32 15.82
N LEU A 436 21.55 0.29 16.15
CA LEU A 436 20.54 -0.24 17.06
C LEU A 436 19.42 -0.89 16.25
N SER A 437 18.98 -2.10 16.61
CA SER A 437 17.88 -2.81 15.94
C SER A 437 16.89 -3.36 16.93
N GLU A 438 15.61 -3.40 16.54
CA GLU A 438 14.51 -3.92 17.35
C GLU A 438 13.42 -4.52 16.44
N PHE A 439 12.85 -5.66 16.86
CA PHE A 439 11.53 -6.04 16.36
C PHE A 439 10.46 -5.26 17.13
N GLY A 440 10.34 -3.98 16.77
CA GLY A 440 9.54 -3.01 17.51
C GLY A 440 8.10 -2.96 17.05
N THR A 441 7.14 -3.24 17.96
CA THR A 441 5.72 -3.10 17.66
C THR A 441 5.29 -1.64 17.76
N VAL A 442 4.67 -1.11 16.73
CA VAL A 442 4.14 0.26 16.64
C VAL A 442 2.64 0.24 16.40
N TYR A 443 1.98 1.35 16.71
CA TYR A 443 0.52 1.47 16.67
C TYR A 443 0.10 2.70 15.88
N ARG A 444 -0.81 2.51 14.93
CA ARG A 444 -1.33 3.59 14.08
C ARG A 444 -2.84 3.51 13.98
N TRP A 445 -3.52 4.65 14.09
CA TRP A 445 -4.96 4.74 13.95
C TRP A 445 -5.34 4.74 12.46
N GLU A 446 -5.29 3.54 11.85
CA GLU A 446 -5.80 3.38 10.48
C GLU A 446 -7.32 3.44 10.48
N GLN A 447 -7.92 4.11 9.50
CA GLN A 447 -9.37 4.17 9.37
C GLN A 447 -9.93 2.78 9.06
N SER A 448 -11.14 2.47 9.56
CA SER A 448 -11.72 1.12 9.42
C SER A 448 -11.88 0.68 7.97
N GLY A 449 -12.20 1.61 7.05
CA GLY A 449 -12.31 1.33 5.60
C GLY A 449 -10.98 1.04 4.89
N GLU A 450 -9.86 1.30 5.53
CA GLU A 450 -8.52 1.06 4.97
C GLU A 450 -7.91 -0.27 5.43
N LEU A 451 -8.46 -0.87 6.47
CA LEU A 451 -7.94 -2.13 7.02
C LEU A 451 -8.10 -3.28 6.03
N ASN A 452 -7.04 -4.09 5.87
CA ASN A 452 -7.05 -5.19 4.91
C ASN A 452 -6.22 -6.39 5.40
N GLY A 453 -6.84 -7.31 6.12
CA GLY A 453 -6.20 -8.52 6.63
C GLY A 453 -4.91 -8.20 7.38
N MET A 454 -3.80 -8.80 6.97
CA MET A 454 -2.45 -8.54 7.50
C MET A 454 -1.73 -7.38 6.79
N THR A 455 -2.20 -6.93 5.63
CA THR A 455 -1.47 -5.97 4.81
C THR A 455 -1.64 -4.52 5.25
N ARG A 456 -2.74 -4.18 5.93
CA ARG A 456 -2.96 -2.88 6.56
C ARG A 456 -3.65 -3.05 7.91
N VAL A 457 -2.92 -2.81 8.97
CA VAL A 457 -3.28 -3.13 10.36
C VAL A 457 -3.01 -1.95 11.30
N ARG A 458 -3.60 -1.97 12.49
CA ARG A 458 -3.43 -0.92 13.51
C ARG A 458 -2.27 -1.15 14.46
N GLY A 459 -1.91 -2.42 14.69
CA GLY A 459 -0.75 -2.81 15.48
C GLY A 459 0.15 -3.73 14.65
N PHE A 460 1.41 -3.36 14.46
CA PHE A 460 2.34 -4.14 13.64
C PHE A 460 3.77 -4.04 14.15
N THR A 461 4.55 -5.08 13.89
CA THR A 461 5.94 -5.18 14.31
C THR A 461 6.85 -4.89 13.13
N GLN A 462 7.76 -3.95 13.29
CA GLN A 462 8.79 -3.64 12.29
C GLN A 462 10.12 -4.30 12.67
N ASP A 463 10.87 -4.75 11.68
CA ASP A 463 12.30 -5.07 11.82
C ASP A 463 13.13 -3.78 11.72
N ASP A 464 12.89 -2.92 12.66
CA ASP A 464 13.34 -1.53 12.66
C ASP A 464 14.77 -1.40 13.15
N ALA A 465 15.55 -0.52 12.53
CA ALA A 465 16.85 -0.13 13.05
C ALA A 465 17.19 1.31 12.74
N HIS A 466 17.99 1.87 13.63
CA HIS A 466 18.50 3.23 13.54
C HIS A 466 20.01 3.19 13.61
N LEU A 467 20.65 3.71 12.54
CA LEU A 467 22.10 3.77 12.42
C LEU A 467 22.51 5.22 12.65
N PHE A 468 23.22 5.45 13.74
CA PHE A 468 23.80 6.75 14.05
C PHE A 468 25.21 6.77 13.45
N CYS A 469 25.47 7.63 12.48
CA CYS A 469 26.71 7.63 11.71
C CYS A 469 27.25 9.04 11.49
N THR A 470 28.51 9.12 11.09
CA THR A 470 29.08 10.37 10.58
C THR A 470 28.60 10.62 9.15
N GLU A 471 28.72 11.84 8.64
CA GLU A 471 28.30 12.18 7.27
C GLU A 471 29.07 11.35 6.22
N GLU A 472 30.35 11.09 6.44
CA GLU A 472 31.21 10.32 5.53
C GLU A 472 30.82 8.84 5.48
N GLN A 473 30.16 8.32 6.53
CA GLN A 473 29.74 6.92 6.60
C GLN A 473 28.40 6.65 5.87
N ILE A 474 27.61 7.68 5.55
CA ILE A 474 26.27 7.53 4.96
C ILE A 474 26.27 6.62 3.72
N PRO A 475 27.14 6.79 2.70
CA PRO A 475 27.10 5.93 1.52
C PRO A 475 27.31 4.44 1.85
N ALA A 476 28.25 4.14 2.74
CA ALA A 476 28.56 2.76 3.14
C ALA A 476 27.39 2.13 3.93
N GLU A 477 26.78 2.89 4.84
CA GLU A 477 25.65 2.41 5.64
C GLU A 477 24.40 2.18 4.79
N ILE A 478 24.09 3.06 3.85
CA ILE A 478 22.99 2.83 2.89
C ILE A 478 23.26 1.56 2.08
N GLN A 479 24.48 1.38 1.54
CA GLN A 479 24.85 0.15 0.80
C GLN A 479 24.67 -1.11 1.66
N GLY A 480 25.05 -1.05 2.93
CA GLY A 480 24.82 -2.12 3.90
C GLY A 480 23.34 -2.48 4.04
N CYS A 481 22.48 -1.46 4.16
CA CYS A 481 21.03 -1.64 4.21
C CYS A 481 20.47 -2.27 2.93
N LEU A 482 20.89 -1.77 1.76
CA LEU A 482 20.44 -2.29 0.47
C LEU A 482 20.89 -3.74 0.24
N SER A 483 22.12 -4.10 0.66
CA SER A 483 22.62 -5.48 0.57
C SER A 483 21.79 -6.45 1.40
N LEU A 484 21.32 -6.02 2.57
CA LEU A 484 20.45 -6.81 3.44
C LEU A 484 19.11 -7.10 2.77
N VAL A 485 18.47 -6.10 2.14
CA VAL A 485 17.22 -6.29 1.41
C VAL A 485 17.41 -7.28 0.25
N LYS A 486 18.50 -7.19 -0.49
CA LYS A 486 18.85 -8.17 -1.55
C LYS A 486 18.92 -9.59 -1.03
N ILE A 487 19.57 -9.82 0.12
CA ILE A 487 19.69 -11.15 0.73
C ILE A 487 18.32 -11.69 1.11
N ILE A 488 17.47 -10.86 1.71
CA ILE A 488 16.11 -11.25 2.09
C ILE A 488 15.31 -11.70 0.86
N PHE A 489 15.28 -10.86 -0.17
CA PHE A 489 14.50 -11.16 -1.38
C PHE A 489 15.06 -12.39 -2.11
N ALA A 490 16.38 -12.54 -2.19
CA ALA A 490 17.01 -13.72 -2.78
C ALA A 490 16.65 -15.02 -2.02
N THR A 491 16.73 -15.01 -0.68
CA THR A 491 16.40 -16.17 0.17
C THR A 491 14.94 -16.60 0.03
N LEU A 492 14.04 -15.63 -0.20
CA LEU A 492 12.60 -15.88 -0.35
C LEU A 492 12.16 -16.03 -1.81
N GLY A 493 13.09 -16.01 -2.77
CA GLY A 493 12.78 -16.16 -4.19
C GLY A 493 12.02 -14.98 -4.80
N MET A 494 12.00 -13.82 -4.15
CA MET A 494 11.33 -12.61 -4.60
C MET A 494 12.23 -11.84 -5.57
N LYS A 495 12.16 -12.16 -6.86
CA LYS A 495 13.07 -11.60 -7.89
C LYS A 495 12.53 -10.33 -8.55
N ASP A 496 11.22 -10.12 -8.51
CA ASP A 496 10.53 -9.06 -9.25
C ASP A 496 10.22 -7.89 -8.32
N TYR A 497 11.18 -6.98 -8.19
CA TYR A 497 11.02 -5.75 -7.42
C TYR A 497 11.64 -4.55 -8.15
N ARG A 498 11.10 -3.36 -7.90
CA ARG A 498 11.67 -2.08 -8.31
C ARG A 498 12.03 -1.23 -7.10
N VAL A 499 12.88 -0.27 -7.34
CA VAL A 499 13.28 0.72 -6.33
C VAL A 499 12.65 2.06 -6.66
N ARG A 500 12.15 2.75 -5.63
CA ARG A 500 11.60 4.09 -5.71
C ARG A 500 12.40 5.00 -4.78
N VAL A 501 12.92 6.11 -5.30
CA VAL A 501 13.60 7.13 -4.51
C VAL A 501 12.65 8.31 -4.34
N GLY A 502 12.12 8.47 -3.12
CA GLY A 502 11.25 9.58 -2.75
C GLY A 502 12.11 10.82 -2.43
N LEU A 503 11.92 11.87 -3.19
CA LEU A 503 12.62 13.16 -3.09
C LEU A 503 11.67 14.22 -2.51
N ARG A 504 12.23 15.33 -1.98
CA ARG A 504 11.40 16.48 -1.58
C ARG A 504 10.76 17.13 -2.83
N ASP A 505 9.66 17.83 -2.57
CA ASP A 505 9.10 18.84 -3.48
C ASP A 505 9.67 20.19 -3.04
N PRO A 506 10.50 20.87 -3.86
CA PRO A 506 11.15 22.13 -3.49
C PRO A 506 10.19 23.25 -3.14
N ASP A 507 8.96 23.20 -3.68
CA ASP A 507 7.95 24.23 -3.50
C ASP A 507 7.03 23.99 -2.28
N SER A 508 7.24 22.88 -1.57
CA SER A 508 6.42 22.50 -0.41
C SER A 508 7.08 22.90 0.92
N ALA A 509 6.32 23.58 1.78
CA ALA A 509 6.73 23.90 3.15
C ALA A 509 6.73 22.69 4.11
N LYS A 510 6.41 21.50 3.63
CA LYS A 510 6.34 20.25 4.41
C LYS A 510 7.71 19.83 4.98
N TYR A 511 8.80 20.18 4.31
CA TYR A 511 10.13 19.63 4.56
C TYR A 511 10.94 20.49 5.53
N THR A 512 11.56 19.85 6.51
CA THR A 512 12.37 20.52 7.55
C THR A 512 13.86 20.33 7.29
N GLY A 513 14.69 21.32 7.69
CA GLY A 513 16.14 21.26 7.57
C GLY A 513 16.74 22.20 6.52
N SER A 514 18.06 22.20 6.40
CA SER A 514 18.77 23.05 5.43
C SER A 514 18.73 22.45 4.02
N LYS A 515 18.81 23.32 3.03
CA LYS A 515 18.90 22.91 1.62
C LYS A 515 20.11 22.01 1.37
N GLU A 516 21.26 22.33 1.97
CA GLU A 516 22.51 21.59 1.81
C GLU A 516 22.40 20.15 2.34
N SER A 517 21.77 19.95 3.53
CA SER A 517 21.54 18.62 4.09
C SER A 517 20.65 17.78 3.17
N TRP A 518 19.59 18.39 2.61
CA TRP A 518 18.71 17.73 1.66
C TRP A 518 19.42 17.34 0.38
N ASP A 519 20.18 18.27 -0.25
CA ASP A 519 20.91 18.01 -1.49
C ASP A 519 21.88 16.84 -1.33
N LYS A 520 22.60 16.77 -0.19
CA LYS A 520 23.51 15.65 0.14
C LYS A 520 22.76 14.33 0.35
N ALA A 521 21.69 14.35 1.12
CA ALA A 521 20.90 13.14 1.40
C ALA A 521 20.24 12.58 0.13
N GLU A 522 19.65 13.43 -0.71
CA GLU A 522 19.04 13.03 -1.98
C GLU A 522 20.09 12.45 -2.94
N ALA A 523 21.25 13.09 -3.05
CA ALA A 523 22.35 12.59 -3.88
C ALA A 523 22.84 11.21 -3.40
N ALA A 524 22.99 11.01 -2.10
CA ALA A 524 23.38 9.71 -1.52
C ALA A 524 22.35 8.62 -1.80
N CYS A 525 21.05 8.90 -1.66
CA CYS A 525 19.97 7.95 -1.97
C CYS A 525 19.93 7.59 -3.46
N ILE A 526 20.07 8.57 -4.36
CA ILE A 526 20.08 8.34 -5.81
C ILE A 526 21.28 7.48 -6.22
N GLU A 527 22.47 7.81 -5.72
CA GLU A 527 23.69 7.05 -6.05
C GLU A 527 23.62 5.61 -5.52
N ALA A 528 23.11 5.43 -4.31
CA ALA A 528 22.88 4.12 -3.75
C ALA A 528 21.88 3.31 -4.58
N ALA A 529 20.76 3.91 -5.02
CA ALA A 529 19.78 3.25 -5.88
C ALA A 529 20.37 2.83 -7.22
N LYS A 530 21.21 3.67 -7.85
CA LYS A 530 21.95 3.32 -9.10
C LYS A 530 22.82 2.09 -8.92
N SER A 531 23.53 1.99 -7.79
CA SER A 531 24.46 0.88 -7.53
C SER A 531 23.78 -0.49 -7.40
N LEU A 532 22.47 -0.52 -7.17
CA LEU A 532 21.69 -1.79 -7.10
C LEU A 532 21.62 -2.52 -8.44
N GLY A 533 21.76 -1.83 -9.57
CA GLY A 533 21.64 -2.41 -10.90
C GLY A 533 20.23 -2.87 -11.28
N VAL A 534 19.20 -2.41 -10.54
CA VAL A 534 17.78 -2.63 -10.84
C VAL A 534 17.12 -1.34 -11.29
N SER A 535 15.94 -1.45 -11.94
CA SER A 535 15.20 -0.27 -12.35
C SER A 535 14.76 0.54 -11.14
N PHE A 536 14.91 1.87 -11.19
CA PHE A 536 14.43 2.76 -10.14
C PHE A 536 13.78 4.01 -10.73
N SER A 537 12.83 4.57 -9.97
CA SER A 537 12.20 5.86 -10.26
C SER A 537 12.59 6.91 -9.22
N GLN A 538 12.56 8.17 -9.62
CA GLN A 538 12.69 9.32 -8.73
C GLN A 538 11.32 9.98 -8.65
N GLU A 539 10.79 10.15 -7.45
CA GLU A 539 9.43 10.63 -7.22
C GLU A 539 9.46 11.87 -6.30
N PRO A 540 9.40 13.10 -6.87
CA PRO A 540 9.29 14.32 -6.08
C PRO A 540 8.01 14.34 -5.23
N GLY A 541 8.09 14.89 -4.03
CA GLY A 541 6.95 14.97 -3.11
C GLY A 541 6.79 13.74 -2.19
N GLU A 542 7.43 12.62 -2.51
CA GLU A 542 7.29 11.35 -1.79
C GLU A 542 8.27 11.16 -0.63
N ALA A 543 9.18 12.12 -0.38
CA ALA A 543 10.06 12.08 0.78
C ALA A 543 9.30 12.22 2.10
N ALA A 544 9.89 11.70 3.19
CA ALA A 544 9.45 12.03 4.55
C ALA A 544 9.74 13.52 4.85
N PHE A 545 9.06 14.12 5.83
CA PHE A 545 9.27 15.53 6.15
C PHE A 545 10.70 15.85 6.64
N TYR A 546 11.42 14.84 7.11
CA TYR A 546 12.76 14.94 7.68
C TYR A 546 13.89 14.45 6.76
N GLY A 547 13.57 13.79 5.66
CA GLY A 547 14.59 13.29 4.74
C GLY A 547 14.08 12.43 3.57
N PRO A 548 14.94 12.21 2.55
CA PRO A 548 14.65 11.36 1.41
C PRO A 548 14.60 9.88 1.82
N LYS A 549 13.95 9.07 0.98
CA LYS A 549 13.79 7.64 1.22
C LYS A 549 14.04 6.79 -0.03
N ILE A 550 14.47 5.56 0.21
CA ILE A 550 14.56 4.50 -0.80
C ILE A 550 13.53 3.43 -0.41
N ASP A 551 12.51 3.24 -1.23
CA ASP A 551 11.48 2.23 -1.04
C ASP A 551 11.69 1.05 -1.98
N PHE A 552 11.51 -0.17 -1.47
CA PHE A 552 11.49 -1.40 -2.24
C PHE A 552 10.05 -1.82 -2.48
N VAL A 553 9.68 -1.88 -3.76
CA VAL A 553 8.33 -2.17 -4.20
C VAL A 553 8.32 -3.51 -4.93
N VAL A 554 7.62 -4.48 -4.35
CA VAL A 554 7.45 -5.83 -4.91
C VAL A 554 6.11 -5.91 -5.60
N LYS A 555 6.06 -6.56 -6.76
CA LYS A 555 4.80 -6.88 -7.43
C LYS A 555 4.29 -8.25 -6.97
N ASP A 556 3.02 -8.30 -6.61
CA ASP A 556 2.34 -9.59 -6.41
C ASP A 556 1.95 -10.23 -7.74
N VAL A 557 1.40 -11.43 -7.67
CA VAL A 557 1.03 -12.23 -8.86
C VAL A 557 -0.04 -11.61 -9.75
N ILE A 558 -0.73 -10.56 -9.27
CA ILE A 558 -1.71 -9.79 -10.06
C ILE A 558 -1.20 -8.40 -10.44
N GLY A 559 0.09 -8.14 -10.20
CA GLY A 559 0.71 -6.87 -10.54
C GLY A 559 0.45 -5.73 -9.55
N ARG A 560 -0.19 -5.98 -8.37
CA ARG A 560 -0.30 -4.95 -7.32
C ARG A 560 1.07 -4.71 -6.73
N GLU A 561 1.39 -3.44 -6.52
CA GLU A 561 2.64 -3.03 -5.93
C GLU A 561 2.52 -2.92 -4.39
N TRP A 562 3.45 -3.54 -3.70
CA TRP A 562 3.57 -3.51 -2.26
C TRP A 562 4.89 -2.89 -1.85
N GLN A 563 4.85 -1.75 -1.18
CA GLN A 563 6.02 -1.21 -0.51
C GLN A 563 6.30 -2.09 0.72
N LEU A 564 7.43 -2.78 0.70
CA LEU A 564 7.90 -3.63 1.80
C LEU A 564 9.00 -2.93 2.59
N GLY A 565 10.21 -2.88 2.07
CA GLY A 565 11.35 -2.28 2.76
C GLY A 565 11.51 -0.79 2.49
N THR A 566 12.07 -0.07 3.47
CA THR A 566 12.40 1.35 3.35
C THR A 566 13.74 1.65 4.03
N VAL A 567 14.53 2.54 3.42
CA VAL A 567 15.75 3.16 4.00
C VAL A 567 15.59 4.67 3.88
N GLN A 568 15.79 5.41 4.98
CA GLN A 568 15.61 6.87 5.04
C GLN A 568 16.82 7.54 5.67
N VAL A 569 17.22 8.69 5.16
CA VAL A 569 18.34 9.48 5.72
C VAL A 569 17.78 10.71 6.43
N ASP A 570 18.08 10.87 7.72
CA ASP A 570 17.55 11.89 8.60
C ASP A 570 18.68 12.72 9.25
N TYR A 571 18.78 13.98 8.83
CA TYR A 571 19.68 14.97 9.44
C TYR A 571 19.04 15.73 10.61
N GLN A 572 17.74 15.52 10.87
CA GLN A 572 17.00 16.31 11.83
C GLN A 572 16.98 15.71 13.24
N MET A 573 16.96 14.37 13.31
CA MET A 573 16.84 13.68 14.60
C MET A 573 18.00 14.01 15.55
N GLY A 574 19.23 14.06 15.04
CA GLY A 574 20.40 14.45 15.81
C GLY A 574 20.24 15.83 16.45
N ASN A 575 19.72 16.82 15.71
CA ASN A 575 19.44 18.17 16.18
C ASN A 575 18.28 18.21 17.18
N ARG A 576 17.16 17.56 16.87
CA ARG A 576 15.95 17.60 17.70
C ARG A 576 16.16 16.99 19.09
N PHE A 577 16.90 15.89 19.18
CA PHE A 577 17.21 15.19 20.43
C PHE A 577 18.50 15.65 21.10
N ASP A 578 19.20 16.64 20.53
CA ASP A 578 20.50 17.13 21.02
C ASP A 578 21.60 16.06 21.06
N LEU A 579 21.53 15.09 20.14
CA LEU A 579 22.51 13.99 20.10
C LEU A 579 23.89 14.50 19.68
N SER A 580 24.94 13.94 20.25
CA SER A 580 26.30 14.31 19.87
C SER A 580 27.29 13.14 19.99
N TYR A 581 28.34 13.22 19.21
CA TYR A 581 29.58 12.44 19.37
C TYR A 581 30.79 13.34 19.30
N ILE A 582 31.91 12.95 19.92
CA ILE A 582 33.16 13.71 19.85
C ILE A 582 33.91 13.32 18.59
N GLY A 583 34.16 14.28 17.71
CA GLY A 583 34.92 14.12 16.47
C GLY A 583 36.43 13.99 16.68
N PRO A 584 37.18 13.72 15.60
CA PRO A 584 38.66 13.67 15.66
C PRO A 584 39.29 15.03 16.00
N ASP A 585 38.55 16.11 15.86
CA ASP A 585 38.90 17.47 16.23
C ASP A 585 38.64 17.82 17.72
N ASN A 586 38.23 16.83 18.53
CA ASN A 586 37.79 16.95 19.91
C ASN A 586 36.60 17.89 20.12
N LYS A 587 35.79 18.13 19.09
CA LYS A 587 34.55 18.89 19.19
C LYS A 587 33.32 17.99 19.12
N ALA A 588 32.21 18.48 19.64
CA ALA A 588 30.92 17.82 19.50
C ALA A 588 30.38 17.98 18.09
N HIS A 589 29.97 16.86 17.49
CA HIS A 589 29.34 16.78 16.18
C HIS A 589 27.98 16.12 16.29
N ARG A 590 27.08 16.43 15.36
CA ARG A 590 25.75 15.81 15.24
C ARG A 590 25.82 14.53 14.42
N PRO A 591 25.31 13.39 14.90
CA PRO A 591 25.18 12.20 14.06
C PRO A 591 24.07 12.39 13.04
N VAL A 592 24.25 11.82 11.84
CA VAL A 592 23.16 11.57 10.89
C VAL A 592 22.50 10.24 11.24
N VAL A 593 21.20 10.16 11.12
CA VAL A 593 20.44 8.94 11.44
C VAL A 593 19.93 8.31 10.16
N ILE A 594 20.20 7.02 9.98
CA ILE A 594 19.60 6.24 8.90
C ILE A 594 18.56 5.30 9.52
N HIS A 595 17.31 5.48 9.13
CA HIS A 595 16.21 4.59 9.47
C HIS A 595 16.10 3.49 8.43
N ARG A 596 15.93 2.25 8.83
CA ARG A 596 15.70 1.17 7.89
C ARG A 596 14.80 0.08 8.47
N ALA A 597 13.91 -0.44 7.63
CA ALA A 597 13.06 -1.58 7.93
C ALA A 597 12.95 -2.45 6.66
N PRO A 598 13.80 -3.47 6.46
CA PRO A 598 13.80 -4.29 5.25
C PRO A 598 12.52 -5.06 4.98
N PHE A 599 11.88 -5.61 6.01
CA PHE A 599 10.53 -6.20 5.89
C PHE A 599 9.44 -5.14 5.93
N GLY A 600 9.70 -4.01 6.53
CA GLY A 600 8.72 -3.01 6.91
C GLY A 600 7.84 -3.53 8.06
N SER A 601 6.61 -3.93 7.78
CA SER A 601 5.72 -4.58 8.76
C SER A 601 5.79 -6.10 8.62
N MET A 602 6.06 -6.82 9.70
CA MET A 602 6.05 -8.29 9.75
C MET A 602 4.68 -8.85 9.32
N GLU A 603 3.61 -8.19 9.72
CA GLU A 603 2.24 -8.57 9.36
C GLU A 603 2.03 -8.42 7.85
N ARG A 604 2.35 -7.26 7.26
CA ARG A 604 2.25 -7.05 5.82
C ARG A 604 3.16 -8.01 5.05
N PHE A 605 4.38 -8.17 5.49
CA PHE A 605 5.35 -9.05 4.85
C PHE A 605 4.88 -10.50 4.85
N CYS A 606 4.39 -11.01 5.99
CA CYS A 606 3.80 -12.35 6.07
C CYS A 606 2.56 -12.49 5.18
N GLY A 607 1.70 -11.48 5.13
CA GLY A 607 0.55 -11.46 4.21
C GLY A 607 0.99 -11.61 2.75
N VAL A 608 1.97 -10.82 2.33
CA VAL A 608 2.56 -10.90 0.97
C VAL A 608 3.23 -12.25 0.72
N LEU A 609 3.94 -12.82 1.70
CA LEU A 609 4.55 -14.15 1.57
C LEU A 609 3.52 -15.28 1.45
N ILE A 610 2.41 -15.21 2.19
CA ILE A 610 1.30 -16.18 2.05
C ILE A 610 0.79 -16.18 0.61
N GLU A 611 0.60 -15.00 0.03
CA GLU A 611 0.14 -14.84 -1.37
C GLU A 611 1.23 -15.27 -2.37
N HIS A 612 2.49 -14.88 -2.14
CA HIS A 612 3.63 -15.25 -2.99
C HIS A 612 3.78 -16.76 -3.13
N PHE A 613 3.79 -17.47 -2.01
CA PHE A 613 3.92 -18.92 -1.98
C PHE A 613 2.58 -19.65 -2.16
N ALA A 614 1.45 -18.97 -2.22
CA ALA A 614 0.12 -19.57 -2.14
C ALA A 614 0.00 -20.55 -0.95
N GLY A 615 0.61 -20.19 0.19
CA GLY A 615 0.72 -21.02 1.39
C GLY A 615 1.73 -22.15 1.34
N ALA A 616 2.34 -22.42 0.17
CA ALA A 616 3.31 -23.48 -0.02
C ALA A 616 4.74 -23.02 0.38
N PHE A 617 4.92 -22.61 1.63
CA PHE A 617 6.20 -22.10 2.15
C PHE A 617 7.36 -23.09 1.91
N PRO A 618 8.60 -22.58 1.78
CA PRO A 618 9.82 -23.39 1.84
C PRO A 618 9.88 -24.20 3.15
N THR A 619 10.59 -25.30 3.15
CA THR A 619 10.68 -26.22 4.31
C THR A 619 11.08 -25.49 5.59
N TRP A 620 12.10 -24.64 5.54
CA TRP A 620 12.60 -23.93 6.73
C TRP A 620 11.54 -23.00 7.35
N LEU A 621 10.61 -22.47 6.54
CA LEU A 621 9.59 -21.51 6.97
C LEU A 621 8.24 -22.17 7.28
N HIS A 622 7.97 -23.39 6.76
CA HIS A 622 6.69 -24.06 6.93
C HIS A 622 6.48 -24.50 8.39
N PRO A 623 5.28 -24.25 8.99
CA PRO A 623 5.01 -24.63 10.39
C PRO A 623 5.17 -26.12 10.67
N GLU A 624 4.79 -26.98 9.74
CA GLU A 624 4.94 -28.42 9.78
C GLU A 624 5.81 -28.86 8.58
N GLN A 625 7.05 -29.27 8.82
CA GLN A 625 8.03 -29.58 7.77
C GLN A 625 7.85 -30.97 7.19
N VAL A 626 7.44 -31.89 8.04
CA VAL A 626 7.27 -33.31 7.69
C VAL A 626 5.99 -33.85 8.33
N ARG A 627 5.22 -34.63 7.57
CA ARG A 627 4.13 -35.46 8.11
C ARG A 627 4.42 -36.93 7.84
N VAL A 628 4.44 -37.76 8.90
CA VAL A 628 4.62 -39.19 8.79
C VAL A 628 3.27 -39.88 8.69
N LEU A 629 3.11 -40.71 7.67
CA LEU A 629 1.84 -41.34 7.30
C LEU A 629 1.99 -42.86 7.36
N PRO A 630 1.66 -43.51 8.49
CA PRO A 630 1.62 -44.97 8.56
C PRO A 630 0.51 -45.53 7.68
N ILE A 631 0.84 -46.58 6.87
CA ILE A 631 -0.12 -47.22 5.96
C ILE A 631 -1.11 -48.14 6.69
N SER A 632 -0.81 -48.52 7.92
CA SER A 632 -1.65 -49.33 8.80
C SER A 632 -1.22 -49.18 10.27
N ASP A 633 -2.07 -49.62 11.20
CA ASP A 633 -1.80 -49.57 12.64
C ASP A 633 -0.49 -50.28 13.01
N LYS A 634 -0.10 -51.35 12.27
CA LYS A 634 1.13 -52.07 12.46
C LYS A 634 2.40 -51.22 12.21
N SER A 635 2.24 -50.14 11.47
CA SER A 635 3.35 -49.22 11.15
C SER A 635 3.40 -47.99 12.06
N THR A 636 2.43 -47.86 12.99
CA THR A 636 2.32 -46.68 13.86
C THR A 636 3.51 -46.56 14.82
N GLU A 637 3.98 -47.64 15.37
CA GLU A 637 5.17 -47.66 16.25
C GLU A 637 6.41 -47.16 15.51
N TYR A 638 6.62 -47.63 14.28
CA TYR A 638 7.72 -47.14 13.44
C TYR A 638 7.53 -45.70 13.05
N ALA A 639 6.32 -45.25 12.74
CA ALA A 639 6.04 -43.82 12.45
C ALA A 639 6.43 -42.91 13.61
N HIS A 640 6.17 -43.33 14.86
CA HIS A 640 6.63 -42.59 16.05
C HIS A 640 8.15 -42.65 16.24
N LYS A 641 8.81 -43.75 15.86
CA LYS A 641 10.27 -43.79 15.83
C LYS A 641 10.86 -42.79 14.85
N VAL A 642 10.28 -42.68 13.64
CA VAL A 642 10.65 -41.68 12.63
C VAL A 642 10.40 -40.27 13.16
N GLU A 643 9.25 -40.03 13.79
CA GLU A 643 8.93 -38.75 14.44
C GLU A 643 9.98 -38.35 15.48
N GLN A 644 10.36 -39.28 16.36
CA GLN A 644 11.38 -39.03 17.39
C GLN A 644 12.74 -38.68 16.78
N ALA A 645 13.16 -39.38 15.73
CA ALA A 645 14.41 -39.10 15.04
C ALA A 645 14.42 -37.71 14.41
N LEU A 646 13.33 -37.30 13.79
CA LEU A 646 13.17 -35.98 13.18
C LEU A 646 13.09 -34.89 14.25
N ARG A 647 12.36 -35.09 15.36
CA ARG A 647 12.30 -34.14 16.49
C ARG A 647 13.67 -33.94 17.15
N ALA A 648 14.44 -35.04 17.33
CA ALA A 648 15.80 -34.96 17.84
C ALA A 648 16.76 -34.20 16.92
N ALA A 649 16.41 -34.10 15.65
CA ALA A 649 17.11 -33.31 14.63
C ALA A 649 16.55 -31.87 14.46
N ASP A 650 15.68 -31.43 15.37
CA ASP A 650 15.00 -30.12 15.37
C ASP A 650 14.11 -29.87 14.13
N VAL A 651 13.53 -30.97 13.59
CA VAL A 651 12.54 -30.88 12.49
C VAL A 651 11.12 -30.88 13.04
N ARG A 652 10.28 -29.94 12.57
CA ARG A 652 8.87 -29.83 12.93
C ARG A 652 8.07 -30.92 12.21
N VAL A 653 7.68 -31.95 12.94
CA VAL A 653 7.06 -33.15 12.41
C VAL A 653 5.80 -33.54 13.18
N SER A 654 4.85 -34.12 12.48
CA SER A 654 3.67 -34.79 13.05
C SER A 654 3.49 -36.21 12.48
N VAL A 655 2.70 -37.03 13.17
CA VAL A 655 2.28 -38.35 12.72
C VAL A 655 0.76 -38.33 12.54
N ASP A 656 0.27 -38.72 11.38
CA ASP A 656 -1.16 -38.95 11.16
C ASP A 656 -1.52 -40.41 11.45
N ALA A 657 -1.77 -40.71 12.73
CA ALA A 657 -2.14 -42.04 13.20
C ALA A 657 -3.66 -42.31 13.08
N SER A 658 -4.42 -41.53 12.30
CA SER A 658 -5.84 -41.81 12.05
C SER A 658 -6.04 -43.17 11.35
N ASN A 659 -7.25 -43.71 11.44
CA ASN A 659 -7.63 -44.95 10.73
C ASN A 659 -8.02 -44.69 9.26
N ASP A 660 -7.73 -43.51 8.73
CA ASP A 660 -8.04 -43.17 7.37
C ASP A 660 -7.16 -43.92 6.36
N ARG A 661 -7.69 -44.11 5.14
CA ARG A 661 -6.92 -44.65 4.04
C ARG A 661 -5.77 -43.71 3.68
N ILE A 662 -4.65 -44.28 3.28
CA ILE A 662 -3.43 -43.52 2.96
C ILE A 662 -3.67 -42.36 1.98
N GLN A 663 -4.57 -42.55 0.98
CA GLN A 663 -4.92 -41.50 0.02
C GLN A 663 -5.61 -40.29 0.71
N ALA A 664 -6.44 -40.54 1.74
CA ALA A 664 -7.08 -39.48 2.51
C ALA A 664 -6.06 -38.71 3.34
N LYS A 665 -5.14 -39.42 4.03
CA LYS A 665 -4.02 -38.83 4.77
C LYS A 665 -3.14 -37.97 3.87
N VAL A 666 -2.77 -38.48 2.69
CA VAL A 666 -1.99 -37.73 1.69
C VAL A 666 -2.77 -36.48 1.23
N LYS A 667 -4.07 -36.56 1.01
CA LYS A 667 -4.89 -35.41 0.62
C LYS A 667 -4.87 -34.33 1.71
N VAL A 668 -5.09 -34.71 2.97
CA VAL A 668 -5.08 -33.76 4.10
C VAL A 668 -3.71 -33.09 4.23
N ALA A 669 -2.61 -33.85 4.07
CA ALA A 669 -1.26 -33.30 4.08
C ALA A 669 -1.00 -32.36 2.92
N ALA A 670 -1.50 -32.67 1.71
CA ALA A 670 -1.42 -31.81 0.53
C ALA A 670 -2.25 -30.52 0.70
N ASP A 671 -3.45 -30.60 1.25
CA ASP A 671 -4.32 -29.44 1.52
C ASP A 671 -3.67 -28.47 2.51
N THR A 672 -2.94 -28.99 3.51
CA THR A 672 -2.16 -28.18 4.46
C THR A 672 -0.77 -27.78 3.95
N LYS A 673 -0.44 -28.10 2.68
CA LYS A 673 0.81 -27.71 2.00
C LYS A 673 2.09 -28.20 2.66
N VAL A 674 2.05 -29.33 3.39
CA VAL A 674 3.23 -29.91 4.05
C VAL A 674 4.33 -30.19 3.03
N PRO A 675 5.58 -29.76 3.26
CA PRO A 675 6.69 -29.95 2.32
C PRO A 675 6.99 -31.42 2.01
N TYR A 676 7.11 -32.26 3.03
CA TYR A 676 7.41 -33.67 2.88
C TYR A 676 6.41 -34.56 3.62
N MET A 677 5.93 -35.58 2.94
CA MET A 677 5.15 -36.66 3.50
C MET A 677 6.04 -37.91 3.50
N LEU A 678 6.18 -38.58 4.65
CA LEU A 678 6.90 -39.84 4.80
C LEU A 678 5.90 -40.97 4.97
N ILE A 679 5.70 -41.75 3.92
CA ILE A 679 4.82 -42.90 3.95
C ILE A 679 5.64 -44.09 4.51
N VAL A 680 5.13 -44.74 5.55
CA VAL A 680 5.85 -45.80 6.22
C VAL A 680 5.01 -47.05 6.35
N GLY A 681 5.58 -48.15 5.92
CA GLY A 681 5.00 -49.48 5.95
C GLY A 681 5.92 -50.51 6.69
N PRO A 682 5.48 -51.80 6.81
CA PRO A 682 6.31 -52.81 7.43
C PRO A 682 7.69 -53.00 6.79
N ARG A 683 7.77 -52.88 5.45
CA ARG A 683 9.05 -52.98 4.72
C ARG A 683 10.01 -51.84 5.04
N ASP A 684 9.42 -50.61 5.19
CA ASP A 684 10.22 -49.43 5.57
C ASP A 684 10.75 -49.60 7.01
N ALA A 685 9.93 -50.15 7.91
CA ALA A 685 10.35 -50.45 9.28
C ALA A 685 11.51 -51.46 9.36
N GLU A 686 11.44 -52.54 8.58
CA GLU A 686 12.48 -53.57 8.49
C GLU A 686 13.80 -52.99 7.93
N ALA A 687 13.70 -52.09 6.93
CA ALA A 687 14.85 -51.47 6.29
C ALA A 687 15.36 -50.21 7.01
N ASN A 688 14.73 -49.76 8.09
CA ASN A 688 14.95 -48.45 8.72
C ASN A 688 14.98 -47.32 7.69
N ALA A 689 13.96 -47.29 6.81
CA ALA A 689 13.84 -46.41 5.66
C ALA A 689 12.49 -45.66 5.68
N VAL A 690 12.35 -44.67 4.83
CA VAL A 690 11.12 -43.90 4.64
C VAL A 690 10.84 -43.73 3.15
N SER A 691 9.59 -43.89 2.75
CA SER A 691 9.13 -43.58 1.39
C SER A 691 8.76 -42.10 1.31
N VAL A 692 9.51 -41.33 0.53
CA VAL A 692 9.43 -39.88 0.47
C VAL A 692 8.47 -39.43 -0.60
N ARG A 693 7.56 -38.52 -0.23
CA ARG A 693 6.72 -37.77 -1.17
C ARG A 693 6.85 -36.27 -0.91
N ALA A 694 7.37 -35.55 -1.88
CA ALA A 694 7.50 -34.10 -1.78
C ALA A 694 6.22 -33.40 -2.28
N ARG A 695 5.93 -32.26 -1.72
CA ARG A 695 4.81 -31.40 -2.16
C ARG A 695 4.95 -31.05 -3.65
N GLY A 696 3.85 -31.13 -4.39
CA GLY A 696 3.82 -30.86 -5.83
C GLY A 696 4.15 -32.06 -6.72
N GLU A 697 4.64 -33.16 -6.17
CA GLU A 697 4.90 -34.39 -6.91
C GLU A 697 3.64 -35.29 -6.95
N GLU A 698 3.31 -35.80 -8.13
CA GLU A 698 2.15 -36.70 -8.29
C GLU A 698 2.42 -38.09 -7.70
N LYS A 699 3.68 -38.52 -7.69
CA LYS A 699 4.12 -39.86 -7.24
C LYS A 699 5.12 -39.75 -6.10
N ASP A 700 5.24 -40.84 -5.37
CA ASP A 700 6.31 -40.98 -4.39
C ASP A 700 7.68 -41.01 -5.10
N LEU A 701 8.64 -40.33 -4.51
CA LEU A 701 9.99 -40.20 -5.05
C LEU A 701 10.82 -41.50 -4.92
N GLY A 702 10.42 -42.39 -4.00
CA GLY A 702 11.10 -43.62 -3.67
C GLY A 702 11.40 -43.73 -2.18
N SER A 703 12.02 -44.84 -1.80
CA SER A 703 12.45 -45.13 -0.41
C SER A 703 13.91 -44.76 -0.22
N MET A 704 14.25 -44.20 0.92
CA MET A 704 15.62 -43.88 1.32
C MET A 704 15.85 -44.16 2.81
N PRO A 705 17.08 -44.39 3.26
CA PRO A 705 17.40 -44.56 4.68
C PRO A 705 16.95 -43.35 5.51
N LEU A 706 16.39 -43.60 6.70
CA LEU A 706 15.92 -42.54 7.60
C LEU A 706 17.01 -41.51 7.91
N ASP A 707 18.23 -41.97 8.22
CA ASP A 707 19.34 -41.10 8.57
C ASP A 707 19.74 -40.18 7.39
N ALA A 708 19.66 -40.70 6.14
CA ALA A 708 19.92 -39.91 4.94
C ALA A 708 18.85 -38.83 4.73
N PHE A 709 17.58 -39.16 4.97
CA PHE A 709 16.50 -38.16 4.93
C PHE A 709 16.69 -37.07 5.99
N VAL A 710 17.00 -37.47 7.24
CA VAL A 710 17.25 -36.53 8.34
C VAL A 710 18.43 -35.60 8.03
N ALA A 711 19.52 -36.12 7.49
CA ALA A 711 20.67 -35.31 7.08
C ALA A 711 20.32 -34.35 5.96
N GLY A 712 19.60 -34.83 4.94
CA GLY A 712 19.16 -34.00 3.79
C GLY A 712 18.25 -32.86 4.19
N ILE A 713 17.20 -33.12 5.00
CA ILE A 713 16.25 -32.07 5.40
C ILE A 713 16.91 -31.04 6.34
N ARG A 714 17.81 -31.45 7.22
CA ARG A 714 18.59 -30.55 8.05
C ARG A 714 19.45 -29.60 7.22
N ALA A 715 20.11 -30.10 6.18
CA ALA A 715 20.90 -29.29 5.27
C ALA A 715 20.00 -28.29 4.52
N GLU A 716 18.85 -28.74 4.00
CA GLU A 716 17.87 -27.88 3.32
C GLU A 716 17.35 -26.74 4.22
N ILE A 717 17.03 -27.04 5.47
CA ILE A 717 16.58 -26.06 6.46
C ILE A 717 17.71 -25.08 6.81
N ALA A 718 18.92 -25.59 7.08
CA ALA A 718 20.07 -24.76 7.47
C ALA A 718 20.47 -23.78 6.34
N GLU A 719 20.43 -24.23 5.12
CA GLU A 719 20.71 -23.41 3.92
C GLU A 719 19.54 -22.51 3.51
N ARG A 720 18.39 -22.62 4.16
CA ARG A 720 17.15 -21.88 3.85
C ARG A 720 16.77 -21.97 2.36
N LYS A 721 16.84 -23.17 1.78
CA LYS A 721 16.50 -23.37 0.37
C LYS A 721 15.04 -23.02 0.10
N ALA A 722 14.81 -22.32 -1.00
CA ALA A 722 13.46 -22.00 -1.46
C ALA A 722 12.73 -23.23 -2.03
N GLU A 723 13.48 -24.18 -2.56
CA GLU A 723 13.01 -25.40 -3.23
C GLU A 723 13.18 -26.63 -2.34
N LEU A 724 12.33 -27.65 -2.55
CA LEU A 724 12.42 -28.94 -1.89
C LEU A 724 13.51 -29.79 -2.59
N THR A 725 14.59 -30.10 -1.87
CA THR A 725 15.78 -30.72 -2.47
C THR A 725 16.07 -32.15 -2.00
N VAL A 726 15.36 -32.63 -0.96
CA VAL A 726 15.58 -33.98 -0.47
C VAL A 726 14.98 -35.01 -1.43
N ARG A 727 15.85 -35.85 -1.97
CA ARG A 727 15.50 -36.91 -2.93
C ARG A 727 16.20 -38.21 -2.50
N PRO A 728 15.58 -39.41 -2.73
CA PRO A 728 16.18 -40.74 -2.53
C PRO A 728 17.44 -40.95 -3.35
#